data_49e2be51d59a74ce97e75bb76c0a27a8
#
_entry.id   49e2be51d59a74ce97e75bb76c0a27a8
#
_cell.length_a   1.000
_cell.length_b   1.000
_cell.length_c   1.000
_cell.angle_alpha   90.00
_cell.angle_beta   90.00
_cell.angle_gamma   90.00
#
_symmetry.space_group_name_H-M   'P 1'
#
loop_
_entity.id
_entity.type
_entity.pdbx_description
1 polymer ?
#
loop_
_entity_poly.entity_id
_entity_poly.type
_entity_poly.pdbx_seq_one_letter_code
_entity_poly.pdbx_strand_id
1 'polypeptide(L)'
;MHAYTPTPYRLHPLVAALLATLCGTALAQTTAPPAAVAQTTPQTLGEVTVQSSADDDGYSPAAASTATKGSAPLRDVPQAVNVVPAQLLRDQGARSMEDALRNVPGVAMSHGDGQRDQVVIRGFTAIADQFVDGVRDDALYFRDLADIERVEVLKGPAAVLYGRGSSGGLINRVTKKPKFGETSGEASLGLGNFDYRRATADVNVGISDTAAFRINAAVEDSGSYRDQQFVKRHNFAPSLALKLAAQTDLLLQYTNARDKRLTDFGIPALNGRPVNVPASTYYGSSNAAQDDTTTSTMQSFAATLNHRFNDDWSVRNVTRLYDYTLDRYNTLPGGTTDPVNLTVGRTRSFILRDEKGFFNQTDVTWRNQLGGFKQEWLMGVELGQQKKRSESVTGGADRVPLFNPGNRPAPAIPAANYNADSAIPSHTTQDTAALYLQNQITLAPQWKALVGARYDVFGQETTFDRKLSTLSRTDKKFSPRAGLVWQPSDVVSYYVSYSKSFQPSAEAFALAANNTGAEPEITENKEIGVKLDLLDGRMNVTGALFNLERTNIKNTDPANPGRQINVGTQRTNGLELTANGRLPGRWDVSTGYAWLDGRMTKSLATTTSTQLPTAAIAAQGKVPALTPRNSAFLWAMKDLGHGLRVGGGVNYVGARFTSLTNLVTLPGYTTLDAALQYTLGQWDVDVNIKNLANRKYYVSAHGSNDNLILPGSPRAVQVTLRTRF
;
A
#
# COMPACT_ATOMS: atom_id res chain seq x y z
N MET A 1 19.86 -29.61 -10.36
CA MET A 1 18.48 -29.99 -9.99
C MET A 1 18.54 -30.70 -8.65
N HIS A 2 18.33 -30.00 -7.54
CA HIS A 2 18.15 -30.65 -6.23
C HIS A 2 16.68 -30.54 -5.88
N ALA A 3 16.02 -31.67 -5.71
CA ALA A 3 14.64 -31.74 -5.29
C ALA A 3 14.51 -31.26 -3.84
N TYR A 4 13.71 -30.24 -3.64
CA TYR A 4 13.40 -29.65 -2.33
C TYR A 4 12.28 -30.47 -1.66
N THR A 5 12.58 -31.11 -0.55
CA THR A 5 11.57 -31.71 0.32
C THR A 5 11.10 -30.65 1.32
N PRO A 6 9.79 -30.33 1.40
CA PRO A 6 9.29 -29.33 2.34
C PRO A 6 9.39 -29.86 3.78
N THR A 7 10.09 -29.12 4.65
CA THR A 7 10.07 -29.37 6.09
C THR A 7 8.70 -28.97 6.66
N PRO A 8 8.05 -29.81 7.50
CA PRO A 8 6.76 -29.50 8.09
C PRO A 8 6.85 -28.34 9.08
N TYR A 9 5.83 -27.47 9.08
CA TYR A 9 5.67 -26.36 10.02
C TYR A 9 5.65 -26.91 11.46
N ARG A 10 6.64 -26.55 12.27
CA ARG A 10 6.54 -26.70 13.73
C ARG A 10 5.90 -25.42 14.28
N LEU A 11 4.63 -25.51 14.66
CA LEU A 11 3.95 -24.45 15.40
C LEU A 11 4.68 -24.22 16.74
N HIS A 12 4.91 -22.98 17.10
CA HIS A 12 5.45 -22.63 18.42
C HIS A 12 4.49 -23.16 19.50
N PRO A 13 4.96 -23.75 20.61
CA PRO A 13 4.09 -24.37 21.63
C PRO A 13 3.01 -23.43 22.21
N LEU A 14 3.23 -22.12 22.20
CA LEU A 14 2.23 -21.12 22.57
C LEU A 14 1.04 -21.04 21.60
N VAL A 15 1.21 -21.34 20.32
CA VAL A 15 0.13 -21.33 19.31
C VAL A 15 -0.76 -22.54 19.47
N ALA A 16 -0.17 -23.69 19.81
CA ALA A 16 -0.91 -24.92 20.07
C ALA A 16 -1.77 -24.82 21.36
N ALA A 17 -1.28 -24.13 22.37
CA ALA A 17 -2.00 -23.91 23.63
C ALA A 17 -3.22 -22.97 23.47
N LEU A 18 -3.10 -21.92 22.62
CA LEU A 18 -4.22 -20.99 22.34
C LEU A 18 -5.33 -21.62 21.49
N LEU A 19 -4.98 -22.47 20.52
CA LEU A 19 -5.96 -23.20 19.70
C LEU A 19 -6.72 -24.26 20.52
N ALA A 20 -6.07 -24.90 21.49
CA ALA A 20 -6.70 -25.89 22.35
C ALA A 20 -7.70 -25.27 23.35
N THR A 21 -7.46 -24.04 23.81
CA THR A 21 -8.38 -23.33 24.74
C THR A 21 -9.64 -22.79 24.04
N LEU A 22 -9.59 -22.51 22.74
CA LEU A 22 -10.75 -22.02 21.98
C LEU A 22 -11.71 -23.12 21.54
N CYS A 23 -11.25 -24.38 21.43
CA CYS A 23 -12.09 -25.54 21.07
C CYS A 23 -12.81 -26.19 22.27
N GLY A 24 -12.47 -25.85 23.51
CA GLY A 24 -12.91 -26.56 24.72
C GLY A 24 -14.24 -26.11 25.33
N THR A 25 -14.89 -25.03 24.87
CA THR A 25 -16.06 -24.44 25.56
C THR A 25 -17.38 -24.49 24.79
N ALA A 26 -17.44 -25.21 23.66
CA ALA A 26 -18.64 -25.20 22.79
C ALA A 26 -19.66 -26.33 23.06
N LEU A 27 -19.47 -27.19 24.08
CA LEU A 27 -20.38 -28.28 24.38
C LEU A 27 -20.77 -28.27 25.88
N ALA A 28 -21.80 -27.53 26.23
CA ALA A 28 -22.79 -27.84 27.28
C ALA A 28 -23.69 -26.64 27.57
N GLN A 29 -24.89 -26.57 27.00
CA GLN A 29 -26.07 -26.04 27.71
C GLN A 29 -27.35 -26.65 27.10
N THR A 30 -28.00 -27.52 27.86
CA THR A 30 -29.33 -28.01 27.61
C THR A 30 -30.38 -27.16 28.34
N THR A 31 -31.35 -26.72 27.58
CA THR A 31 -32.77 -26.39 27.81
C THR A 31 -33.35 -26.13 29.19
N ALA A 32 -34.05 -24.96 29.32
CA ALA A 32 -35.21 -24.78 30.17
C ALA A 32 -36.27 -23.92 29.41
N PRO A 33 -37.61 -24.12 29.63
CA PRO A 33 -38.66 -23.61 28.77
C PRO A 33 -39.12 -22.17 29.11
N PRO A 34 -39.91 -21.48 28.23
CA PRO A 34 -40.05 -20.05 28.22
C PRO A 34 -41.18 -19.54 29.11
N ALA A 35 -40.93 -18.42 29.78
CA ALA A 35 -41.95 -17.57 30.34
C ALA A 35 -42.27 -16.41 29.39
N ALA A 36 -43.56 -16.18 29.14
CA ALA A 36 -44.06 -15.13 28.27
C ALA A 36 -43.82 -13.74 28.88
N VAL A 37 -43.23 -12.83 28.11
CA VAL A 37 -43.13 -11.39 28.46
C VAL A 37 -43.43 -10.53 27.23
N ALA A 38 -44.09 -9.44 27.49
CA ALA A 38 -44.70 -8.45 26.64
C ALA A 38 -43.83 -7.89 25.52
N GLN A 39 -44.46 -7.64 24.36
CA GLN A 39 -43.89 -6.97 23.19
C GLN A 39 -43.52 -5.51 23.52
N THR A 40 -42.24 -5.25 23.53
CA THR A 40 -41.69 -3.92 23.25
C THR A 40 -40.98 -4.00 21.89
N THR A 41 -41.34 -3.12 20.98
CA THR A 41 -40.77 -2.95 19.65
C THR A 41 -39.23 -2.86 19.76
N PRO A 42 -38.46 -3.72 19.10
CA PRO A 42 -37.01 -3.60 19.10
C PRO A 42 -36.60 -2.42 18.20
N GLN A 43 -35.97 -1.43 18.77
CA GLN A 43 -35.06 -0.58 18.00
C GLN A 43 -33.90 -1.49 17.51
N THR A 44 -33.90 -1.81 16.25
CA THR A 44 -32.78 -2.45 15.56
C THR A 44 -31.57 -1.54 15.62
N LEU A 45 -30.70 -1.78 16.59
CA LEU A 45 -29.33 -1.25 16.58
C LEU A 45 -28.55 -2.05 15.54
N GLY A 46 -27.87 -1.32 14.66
CA GLY A 46 -27.25 -1.83 13.43
C GLY A 46 -26.47 -3.11 13.61
N GLU A 47 -26.83 -4.04 12.79
CA GLU A 47 -26.13 -5.25 12.42
C GLU A 47 -24.64 -4.93 12.17
N VAL A 48 -23.71 -5.66 12.80
CA VAL A 48 -22.32 -5.71 12.34
C VAL A 48 -22.30 -6.62 11.11
N THR A 49 -23.05 -6.22 10.14
CA THR A 49 -22.92 -6.72 8.79
C THR A 49 -21.58 -6.18 8.28
N VAL A 50 -20.81 -6.99 7.61
CA VAL A 50 -19.89 -6.51 6.58
C VAL A 50 -20.78 -5.81 5.55
N GLN A 51 -21.24 -4.61 5.88
CA GLN A 51 -21.92 -3.74 4.92
C GLN A 51 -20.84 -3.28 3.95
N SER A 52 -20.67 -4.02 2.87
CA SER A 52 -20.48 -3.35 1.62
C SER A 52 -21.81 -2.58 1.43
N SER A 53 -21.82 -1.30 1.75
CA SER A 53 -22.90 -0.41 1.36
C SER A 53 -22.88 -0.35 -0.17
N ALA A 54 -23.64 -1.25 -0.79
CA ALA A 54 -23.76 -1.35 -2.25
C ALA A 54 -24.48 -0.15 -2.87
N ASP A 55 -24.91 0.80 -2.05
CA ASP A 55 -25.68 1.96 -2.46
C ASP A 55 -24.88 3.28 -2.39
N ASP A 56 -23.57 3.23 -2.14
CA ASP A 56 -22.74 4.43 -2.17
C ASP A 56 -22.21 4.66 -3.61
N ASP A 57 -23.12 5.02 -4.52
CA ASP A 57 -22.81 5.45 -5.91
C ASP A 57 -22.03 6.79 -5.96
N GLY A 58 -21.29 7.13 -4.91
CA GLY A 58 -20.63 8.40 -4.78
C GLY A 58 -19.13 8.32 -4.44
N TYR A 59 -18.50 9.50 -4.37
CA TYR A 59 -17.09 9.64 -3.95
C TYR A 59 -16.93 9.94 -2.45
N SER A 60 -18.03 9.96 -1.68
CA SER A 60 -18.06 10.33 -0.26
C SER A 60 -18.24 9.12 0.67
N PRO A 61 -17.19 8.40 1.05
CA PRO A 61 -17.32 7.31 2.00
C PRO A 61 -17.59 7.85 3.41
N ALA A 62 -18.57 7.27 4.10
CA ALA A 62 -18.95 7.67 5.45
C ALA A 62 -18.01 7.09 6.53
N ALA A 63 -17.37 5.96 6.27
CA ALA A 63 -16.53 5.24 7.22
C ALA A 63 -15.31 4.60 6.55
N ALA A 64 -14.27 4.32 7.34
CA ALA A 64 -13.11 3.54 6.95
C ALA A 64 -12.76 2.56 8.05
N SER A 65 -12.62 1.30 7.71
CA SER A 65 -12.27 0.23 8.66
C SER A 65 -10.83 0.33 9.19
N THR A 66 -9.92 0.93 8.42
CA THR A 66 -8.49 1.00 8.73
C THR A 66 -8.19 1.87 9.95
N ALA A 67 -8.96 2.91 10.20
CA ALA A 67 -8.62 3.89 11.23
C ALA A 67 -8.79 3.38 12.67
N THR A 68 -9.77 2.51 12.90
CA THR A 68 -10.14 2.03 14.25
C THR A 68 -10.31 0.52 14.33
N LYS A 69 -10.22 -0.21 13.21
CA LYS A 69 -10.64 -1.61 13.05
C LYS A 69 -12.13 -1.84 13.36
N GLY A 70 -12.92 -0.78 13.36
CA GLY A 70 -14.35 -0.78 13.61
C GLY A 70 -15.10 0.03 12.57
N SER A 71 -16.39 0.27 12.80
CA SER A 71 -17.31 1.03 11.93
C SER A 71 -17.45 2.51 12.32
N ALA A 72 -16.48 3.06 13.05
CA ALA A 72 -16.54 4.46 13.49
C ALA A 72 -16.62 5.40 12.28
N PRO A 73 -17.57 6.37 12.27
CA PRO A 73 -17.63 7.39 11.24
C PRO A 73 -16.30 8.13 11.10
N LEU A 74 -15.92 8.50 9.88
CA LEU A 74 -14.65 9.22 9.64
C LEU A 74 -14.54 10.51 10.45
N ARG A 75 -15.66 11.20 10.69
CA ARG A 75 -15.73 12.41 11.52
C ARG A 75 -15.30 12.20 12.97
N ASP A 76 -15.44 10.97 13.50
CA ASP A 76 -15.12 10.61 14.89
C ASP A 76 -13.66 10.21 15.07
N VAL A 77 -12.92 10.05 13.99
CA VAL A 77 -11.53 9.58 14.01
C VAL A 77 -10.57 10.76 14.07
N PRO A 78 -9.74 10.88 15.13
CA PRO A 78 -8.77 11.97 15.26
C PRO A 78 -7.48 11.70 14.43
N GLN A 79 -7.63 11.45 13.15
CA GLN A 79 -6.53 11.19 12.22
C GLN A 79 -6.98 11.42 10.78
N ALA A 80 -6.08 11.87 9.91
CA ALA A 80 -6.36 12.01 8.49
C ALA A 80 -6.45 10.63 7.82
N VAL A 81 -7.56 10.37 7.14
CA VAL A 81 -7.84 9.13 6.39
C VAL A 81 -8.35 9.52 5.01
N ASN A 82 -7.78 8.92 3.97
CA ASN A 82 -8.28 9.05 2.62
C ASN A 82 -8.84 7.71 2.15
N VAL A 83 -10.01 7.74 1.55
CA VAL A 83 -10.64 6.57 0.95
C VAL A 83 -10.82 6.83 -0.54
N VAL A 84 -10.35 5.91 -1.36
CA VAL A 84 -10.51 5.91 -2.81
C VAL A 84 -11.52 4.81 -3.16
N PRO A 85 -12.80 5.14 -3.40
CA PRO A 85 -13.86 4.15 -3.60
C PRO A 85 -13.81 3.54 -5.01
N ALA A 86 -14.44 2.37 -5.18
CA ALA A 86 -14.51 1.65 -6.45
C ALA A 86 -15.06 2.51 -7.59
N GLN A 87 -16.06 3.35 -7.33
CA GLN A 87 -16.66 4.21 -8.36
C GLN A 87 -15.63 5.22 -8.91
N LEU A 88 -14.81 5.85 -8.06
CA LEU A 88 -13.75 6.75 -8.52
C LEU A 88 -12.68 6.01 -9.34
N LEU A 89 -12.29 4.80 -8.89
CA LEU A 89 -11.36 3.95 -9.63
C LEU A 89 -11.91 3.56 -11.01
N ARG A 90 -13.19 3.23 -11.08
CA ARG A 90 -13.90 2.90 -12.33
C ARG A 90 -13.95 4.09 -13.28
N ASP A 91 -14.41 5.25 -12.81
CA ASP A 91 -14.57 6.47 -13.59
C ASP A 91 -13.24 6.92 -14.22
N GLN A 92 -12.11 6.69 -13.53
CA GLN A 92 -10.77 7.01 -14.01
C GLN A 92 -10.11 5.90 -14.85
N GLY A 93 -10.75 4.75 -15.02
CA GLY A 93 -10.14 3.60 -15.66
C GLY A 93 -8.85 3.17 -14.94
N ALA A 94 -8.85 3.16 -13.60
CA ALA A 94 -7.70 2.81 -12.77
C ALA A 94 -7.39 1.31 -12.86
N ARG A 95 -6.10 0.95 -12.97
CA ARG A 95 -5.64 -0.44 -13.16
C ARG A 95 -4.54 -0.85 -12.18
N SER A 96 -3.95 0.11 -11.50
CA SER A 96 -2.78 -0.08 -10.64
C SER A 96 -2.93 0.72 -9.33
N MET A 97 -2.13 0.37 -8.34
CA MET A 97 -2.03 1.16 -7.11
C MET A 97 -1.57 2.59 -7.37
N GLU A 98 -0.74 2.81 -8.39
CA GLU A 98 -0.34 4.15 -8.82
C GLU A 98 -1.55 4.98 -9.28
N ASP A 99 -2.44 4.38 -10.10
CA ASP A 99 -3.69 5.05 -10.52
C ASP A 99 -4.59 5.40 -9.33
N ALA A 100 -4.72 4.50 -8.35
CA ALA A 100 -5.53 4.74 -7.16
C ALA A 100 -4.93 5.85 -6.28
N LEU A 101 -3.62 5.78 -6.01
CA LEU A 101 -2.95 6.65 -5.05
C LEU A 101 -2.70 8.07 -5.57
N ARG A 102 -2.82 8.32 -6.87
CA ARG A 102 -2.81 9.70 -7.43
C ARG A 102 -3.95 10.57 -6.89
N ASN A 103 -5.02 9.94 -6.36
CA ASN A 103 -6.16 10.58 -5.71
C ASN A 103 -5.94 10.84 -4.20
N VAL A 104 -4.70 10.72 -3.71
CA VAL A 104 -4.37 10.91 -2.30
C VAL A 104 -3.29 11.97 -2.17
N PRO A 105 -3.59 13.16 -1.61
CA PRO A 105 -2.59 14.22 -1.49
C PRO A 105 -1.46 13.80 -0.54
N GLY A 106 -0.26 14.32 -0.78
CA GLY A 106 0.92 13.98 0.03
C GLY A 106 1.46 12.57 -0.19
N VAL A 107 0.95 11.86 -1.22
CA VAL A 107 1.46 10.56 -1.67
C VAL A 107 2.18 10.72 -3.00
N ALA A 108 3.35 10.11 -3.11
CA ALA A 108 4.11 10.00 -4.35
C ALA A 108 4.49 8.54 -4.58
N MET A 109 4.64 8.16 -5.84
CA MET A 109 5.13 6.84 -6.20
C MET A 109 6.64 6.88 -6.44
N SER A 110 7.34 5.88 -5.93
CA SER A 110 8.66 5.50 -6.40
C SER A 110 8.49 4.41 -7.45
N HIS A 111 9.39 4.37 -8.42
CA HIS A 111 9.38 3.28 -9.41
C HIS A 111 9.70 1.90 -8.79
N GLY A 112 10.15 1.87 -7.55
CA GLY A 112 10.59 0.66 -6.87
C GLY A 112 11.74 0.00 -7.65
N ASP A 113 11.83 -1.33 -7.55
CA ASP A 113 12.78 -2.09 -8.37
C ASP A 113 12.16 -2.57 -9.71
N GLY A 114 11.18 -1.84 -10.24
CA GLY A 114 10.47 -2.20 -11.48
C GLY A 114 9.55 -3.43 -11.37
N GLN A 115 9.29 -3.89 -10.14
CA GLN A 115 8.52 -5.12 -9.86
C GLN A 115 7.51 -4.99 -8.73
N ARG A 116 7.40 -3.82 -8.09
CA ARG A 116 6.58 -3.63 -6.88
C ARG A 116 5.97 -2.25 -6.81
N ASP A 117 4.86 -2.16 -6.10
CA ASP A 117 4.36 -0.89 -5.62
C ASP A 117 5.28 -0.36 -4.52
N GLN A 118 5.82 0.82 -4.73
CA GLN A 118 6.60 1.52 -3.70
C GLN A 118 6.09 2.94 -3.57
N VAL A 119 5.67 3.27 -2.36
CA VAL A 119 4.96 4.51 -2.06
C VAL A 119 5.80 5.38 -1.13
N VAL A 120 5.73 6.69 -1.32
CA VAL A 120 6.26 7.70 -0.41
C VAL A 120 5.08 8.49 0.14
N ILE A 121 4.85 8.43 1.44
CA ILE A 121 3.75 9.13 2.12
C ILE A 121 4.34 10.22 3.01
N ARG A 122 3.94 11.48 2.80
CA ARG A 122 4.44 12.63 3.58
C ARG A 122 5.97 12.75 3.58
N GLY A 123 6.64 12.28 2.50
CA GLY A 123 8.10 12.26 2.38
C GLY A 123 8.81 11.06 3.01
N PHE A 124 8.08 10.07 3.54
CA PHE A 124 8.61 8.85 4.11
C PHE A 124 8.30 7.64 3.23
N THR A 125 9.28 6.79 2.98
CA THR A 125 9.08 5.57 2.20
C THR A 125 8.20 4.59 2.99
N ALA A 126 7.17 4.06 2.32
CA ALA A 126 6.17 3.12 2.85
C ALA A 126 6.20 1.81 2.05
N ILE A 127 7.37 1.17 1.98
CA ILE A 127 7.59 -0.04 1.17
C ILE A 127 6.90 -1.28 1.77
N ALA A 128 6.92 -1.40 3.10
CA ALA A 128 6.35 -2.52 3.83
C ALA A 128 5.01 -2.17 4.51
N ASP A 129 4.48 -0.99 4.25
CA ASP A 129 3.27 -0.47 4.89
C ASP A 129 2.01 -0.76 4.06
N GLN A 130 1.97 -1.95 3.49
CA GLN A 130 0.88 -2.47 2.67
C GLN A 130 0.06 -3.49 3.46
N PHE A 131 -1.26 -3.38 3.37
CA PHE A 131 -2.21 -4.25 4.06
C PHE A 131 -3.34 -4.66 3.11
N VAL A 132 -3.97 -5.78 3.41
CA VAL A 132 -5.20 -6.25 2.77
C VAL A 132 -6.18 -6.68 3.86
N ASP A 133 -7.39 -6.12 3.86
CA ASP A 133 -8.44 -6.34 4.88
C ASP A 133 -7.93 -6.19 6.33
N GLY A 134 -6.95 -5.26 6.51
CA GLY A 134 -6.35 -4.97 7.81
C GLY A 134 -5.22 -5.89 8.24
N VAL A 135 -4.84 -6.89 7.43
CA VAL A 135 -3.70 -7.79 7.68
C VAL A 135 -2.52 -7.42 6.80
N ARG A 136 -1.30 -7.53 7.33
CA ARG A 136 -0.07 -7.18 6.64
C ARG A 136 0.12 -7.95 5.33
N ASP A 137 0.50 -7.21 4.28
CA ASP A 137 0.79 -7.70 2.93
C ASP A 137 2.03 -6.99 2.36
N ASP A 138 3.18 -7.21 3.02
CA ASP A 138 4.44 -6.52 2.77
C ASP A 138 5.38 -7.21 1.77
N ALA A 139 4.93 -8.29 1.12
CA ALA A 139 5.65 -8.88 -0.01
C ALA A 139 5.76 -7.87 -1.17
N LEU A 140 6.88 -7.95 -1.91
CA LEU A 140 7.28 -6.89 -2.84
C LEU A 140 6.83 -7.19 -4.28
N TYR A 141 5.53 -7.00 -4.58
CA TYR A 141 4.92 -7.25 -5.90
C TYR A 141 4.01 -6.10 -6.35
N PHE A 142 3.59 -6.11 -7.61
CA PHE A 142 2.54 -5.22 -8.12
C PHE A 142 1.16 -5.81 -7.84
N ARG A 143 0.28 -4.99 -7.28
CA ARG A 143 -1.06 -5.37 -6.86
C ARG A 143 -2.10 -4.97 -7.90
N ASP A 144 -2.98 -5.91 -8.24
CA ASP A 144 -4.13 -5.65 -9.11
C ASP A 144 -5.28 -5.03 -8.29
N LEU A 145 -6.20 -4.32 -8.96
CA LEU A 145 -7.37 -3.70 -8.36
C LEU A 145 -8.68 -4.44 -8.67
N ALA A 146 -8.67 -5.56 -9.39
CA ALA A 146 -9.89 -6.24 -9.84
C ALA A 146 -10.77 -6.75 -8.69
N ASP A 147 -10.15 -7.22 -7.62
CA ASP A 147 -10.81 -7.74 -6.42
C ASP A 147 -10.96 -6.69 -5.30
N ILE A 148 -10.65 -5.41 -5.58
CA ILE A 148 -10.61 -4.34 -4.59
C ILE A 148 -11.90 -3.51 -4.64
N GLU A 149 -12.56 -3.38 -3.48
CA GLU A 149 -13.72 -2.52 -3.26
C GLU A 149 -13.31 -1.07 -3.07
N ARG A 150 -12.25 -0.82 -2.31
CA ARG A 150 -11.70 0.51 -2.06
C ARG A 150 -10.26 0.42 -1.55
N VAL A 151 -9.55 1.52 -1.69
CA VAL A 151 -8.21 1.71 -1.12
C VAL A 151 -8.30 2.76 -0.01
N GLU A 152 -7.90 2.38 1.20
CA GLU A 152 -7.86 3.27 2.36
C GLU A 152 -6.41 3.64 2.67
N VAL A 153 -6.12 4.93 2.83
CA VAL A 153 -4.79 5.43 3.20
C VAL A 153 -4.89 6.15 4.54
N LEU A 154 -4.31 5.54 5.56
CA LEU A 154 -4.22 6.12 6.89
C LEU A 154 -2.91 6.91 7.00
N LYS A 155 -2.99 8.20 7.30
CA LYS A 155 -1.83 9.10 7.32
C LYS A 155 -1.17 9.15 8.70
N GLY A 156 0.18 9.21 8.71
CA GLY A 156 0.98 9.20 9.94
C GLY A 156 1.08 7.83 10.62
N PRO A 157 1.79 7.73 11.75
CA PRO A 157 2.01 6.49 12.47
C PRO A 157 0.72 5.78 12.87
N ALA A 158 0.64 4.48 12.57
CA ALA A 158 -0.51 3.64 12.85
C ALA A 158 -0.15 2.37 13.65
N ALA A 159 1.00 2.38 14.32
CA ALA A 159 1.54 1.19 14.97
C ALA A 159 0.62 0.57 16.01
N VAL A 160 -0.22 1.32 16.70
CA VAL A 160 -1.15 0.77 17.70
C VAL A 160 -2.02 -0.35 17.13
N LEU A 161 -2.49 -0.23 15.90
CA LEU A 161 -3.34 -1.23 15.27
C LEU A 161 -2.59 -2.16 14.29
N TYR A 162 -1.46 -1.68 13.73
CA TYR A 162 -0.80 -2.31 12.59
C TYR A 162 0.67 -2.69 12.83
N GLY A 163 1.19 -2.40 14.03
CA GLY A 163 2.54 -2.76 14.44
C GLY A 163 3.62 -1.95 13.73
N ARG A 164 4.76 -2.60 13.49
CA ARG A 164 5.95 -1.99 12.91
C ARG A 164 5.71 -1.27 11.58
N GLY A 165 6.54 -0.29 11.25
CA GLY A 165 6.44 0.51 10.02
C GLY A 165 5.55 1.72 10.16
N SER A 166 4.84 2.10 9.10
CA SER A 166 3.86 3.18 9.01
C SER A 166 4.38 4.56 9.45
N SER A 167 5.63 4.91 9.08
CA SER A 167 6.18 6.23 9.39
C SER A 167 5.34 7.37 8.81
N GLY A 168 5.15 7.38 7.49
CA GLY A 168 4.31 8.37 6.79
C GLY A 168 2.82 8.03 6.79
N GLY A 169 2.50 6.75 6.99
CA GLY A 169 1.17 6.19 6.89
C GLY A 169 1.19 4.76 6.36
N LEU A 170 0.02 4.18 6.15
CA LEU A 170 -0.15 2.86 5.55
C LEU A 170 -1.25 2.86 4.50
N ILE A 171 -1.25 1.83 3.66
CA ILE A 171 -2.24 1.59 2.62
C ILE A 171 -2.92 0.26 2.91
N ASN A 172 -4.25 0.29 3.03
CA ASN A 172 -5.06 -0.90 3.19
C ASN A 172 -5.99 -1.07 1.98
N ARG A 173 -5.90 -2.20 1.32
CA ARG A 173 -6.81 -2.61 0.26
C ARG A 173 -7.94 -3.40 0.87
N VAL A 174 -9.16 -2.92 0.72
CA VAL A 174 -10.36 -3.62 1.15
C VAL A 174 -10.90 -4.40 -0.03
N THR A 175 -10.97 -5.71 0.11
CA THR A 175 -11.41 -6.60 -0.96
C THR A 175 -12.94 -6.67 -1.06
N LYS A 176 -13.45 -6.98 -2.25
CA LYS A 176 -14.87 -7.25 -2.48
C LYS A 176 -15.29 -8.52 -1.75
N LYS A 177 -16.44 -8.50 -1.09
CA LYS A 177 -16.96 -9.63 -0.30
C LYS A 177 -18.18 -10.26 -0.98
N PRO A 178 -18.44 -11.58 -0.76
CA PRO A 178 -19.70 -12.20 -1.16
C PRO A 178 -20.91 -11.55 -0.48
N LYS A 179 -22.03 -11.45 -1.21
CA LYS A 179 -23.31 -10.92 -0.73
C LYS A 179 -24.35 -12.04 -0.70
N PHE A 180 -24.97 -12.23 0.45
CA PHE A 180 -26.02 -13.23 0.63
C PHE A 180 -27.30 -12.84 -0.11
N GLY A 181 -28.06 -13.83 -0.61
CA GLY A 181 -29.37 -13.61 -1.24
C GLY A 181 -29.34 -12.87 -2.58
N GLU A 182 -28.16 -12.45 -3.06
CA GLU A 182 -27.98 -11.71 -4.31
C GLU A 182 -27.15 -12.53 -5.29
N THR A 183 -27.65 -12.68 -6.52
CA THR A 183 -26.84 -13.17 -7.64
C THR A 183 -26.67 -12.03 -8.64
N SER A 184 -25.46 -11.61 -8.86
CA SER A 184 -25.11 -10.51 -9.74
C SER A 184 -23.75 -10.73 -10.37
N GLY A 185 -23.54 -10.14 -11.52
CA GLY A 185 -22.26 -10.29 -12.21
C GLY A 185 -21.90 -9.06 -13.04
N GLU A 186 -20.60 -8.89 -13.22
CA GLU A 186 -20.02 -7.93 -14.14
C GLU A 186 -18.88 -8.59 -14.91
N ALA A 187 -18.88 -8.44 -16.23
CA ALA A 187 -17.77 -8.82 -17.07
C ALA A 187 -17.33 -7.62 -17.92
N SER A 188 -16.04 -7.46 -18.13
CA SER A 188 -15.54 -6.37 -18.97
C SER A 188 -14.39 -6.78 -19.90
N LEU A 189 -14.30 -6.08 -21.03
CA LEU A 189 -13.22 -6.17 -21.99
C LEU A 189 -12.69 -4.76 -22.27
N GLY A 190 -11.42 -4.52 -21.96
CA GLY A 190 -10.71 -3.27 -22.21
C GLY A 190 -9.70 -3.39 -23.32
N LEU A 191 -9.70 -2.42 -24.24
CA LEU A 191 -8.73 -2.28 -25.34
C LEU A 191 -8.17 -0.86 -25.31
N GLY A 192 -6.95 -0.67 -25.80
CA GLY A 192 -6.37 0.69 -25.82
C GLY A 192 -5.04 0.80 -26.56
N ASN A 193 -4.44 1.98 -26.47
CA ASN A 193 -3.11 2.22 -26.99
C ASN A 193 -2.07 1.26 -26.39
N PHE A 194 -0.96 1.10 -27.10
CA PHE A 194 0.16 0.26 -26.65
C PHE A 194 -0.22 -1.22 -26.48
N ASP A 195 -1.06 -1.74 -27.39
CA ASP A 195 -1.53 -3.13 -27.40
C ASP A 195 -2.24 -3.55 -26.09
N TYR A 196 -2.82 -2.58 -25.36
CA TYR A 196 -3.53 -2.86 -24.15
C TYR A 196 -4.74 -3.75 -24.38
N ARG A 197 -4.78 -4.88 -23.69
CA ARG A 197 -5.91 -5.83 -23.67
C ARG A 197 -6.09 -6.34 -22.26
N ARG A 198 -7.31 -6.18 -21.74
CA ARG A 198 -7.63 -6.66 -20.40
C ARG A 198 -9.07 -7.18 -20.35
N ALA A 199 -9.27 -8.35 -19.74
CA ALA A 199 -10.58 -8.88 -19.42
C ALA A 199 -10.72 -9.02 -17.91
N THR A 200 -11.90 -8.71 -17.37
CA THR A 200 -12.24 -8.90 -15.95
C THR A 200 -13.59 -9.57 -15.79
N ALA A 201 -13.75 -10.30 -14.70
CA ALA A 201 -15.03 -10.85 -14.26
C ALA A 201 -15.16 -10.67 -12.75
N ASP A 202 -16.37 -10.29 -12.31
CA ASP A 202 -16.78 -10.20 -10.92
C ASP A 202 -18.17 -10.81 -10.82
N VAL A 203 -18.29 -11.96 -10.21
CA VAL A 203 -19.55 -12.72 -10.13
C VAL A 203 -19.83 -13.06 -8.69
N ASN A 204 -20.95 -12.63 -8.19
CA ASN A 204 -21.50 -12.96 -6.88
C ASN A 204 -22.66 -13.95 -7.04
N VAL A 205 -22.66 -15.02 -6.27
CA VAL A 205 -23.74 -16.01 -6.23
C VAL A 205 -24.24 -16.17 -4.79
N GLY A 206 -25.44 -15.69 -4.52
CA GLY A 206 -26.15 -15.97 -3.28
C GLY A 206 -26.70 -17.40 -3.32
N ILE A 207 -25.92 -18.36 -2.77
CA ILE A 207 -26.27 -19.78 -2.77
C ILE A 207 -27.50 -20.03 -1.89
N SER A 208 -27.55 -19.37 -0.74
CA SER A 208 -28.65 -19.38 0.23
C SER A 208 -28.58 -18.14 1.13
N ASP A 209 -29.50 -18.02 2.10
CA ASP A 209 -29.47 -16.97 3.12
C ASP A 209 -28.24 -17.07 4.05
N THR A 210 -27.56 -18.23 4.03
CA THR A 210 -26.43 -18.53 4.90
C THR A 210 -25.12 -18.84 4.14
N ALA A 211 -25.14 -18.88 2.82
CA ALA A 211 -23.96 -19.15 1.99
C ALA A 211 -23.95 -18.25 0.75
N ALA A 212 -22.84 -17.61 0.50
CA ALA A 212 -22.61 -16.79 -0.70
C ALA A 212 -21.19 -16.98 -1.21
N PHE A 213 -21.03 -17.05 -2.52
CA PHE A 213 -19.75 -17.17 -3.19
C PHE A 213 -19.53 -15.97 -4.11
N ARG A 214 -18.29 -15.47 -4.16
CA ARG A 214 -17.89 -14.44 -5.14
C ARG A 214 -16.56 -14.81 -5.75
N ILE A 215 -16.44 -14.56 -7.04
CA ILE A 215 -15.21 -14.72 -7.78
C ILE A 215 -14.86 -13.41 -8.49
N ASN A 216 -13.63 -12.94 -8.28
CA ASN A 216 -13.05 -11.86 -9.04
C ASN A 216 -11.89 -12.42 -9.85
N ALA A 217 -11.85 -12.09 -11.14
CA ALA A 217 -10.77 -12.51 -12.02
C ALA A 217 -10.38 -11.38 -12.97
N ALA A 218 -9.10 -11.31 -13.30
CA ALA A 218 -8.56 -10.40 -14.30
C ALA A 218 -7.41 -11.04 -15.05
N VAL A 219 -7.34 -10.79 -16.35
CA VAL A 219 -6.20 -11.13 -17.20
C VAL A 219 -5.82 -9.90 -18.03
N GLU A 220 -4.53 -9.65 -18.19
CA GLU A 220 -4.00 -8.53 -18.97
C GLU A 220 -2.80 -9.00 -19.80
N ASP A 221 -2.80 -8.63 -21.08
CA ASP A 221 -1.65 -8.72 -22.00
C ASP A 221 -1.53 -7.37 -22.68
N SER A 222 -0.45 -6.66 -22.40
CA SER A 222 -0.25 -5.30 -22.90
C SER A 222 1.22 -5.02 -23.21
N GLY A 223 1.43 -4.21 -24.23
CA GLY A 223 2.70 -3.54 -24.48
C GLY A 223 2.84 -2.27 -23.62
N SER A 224 3.67 -1.36 -24.07
CA SER A 224 3.92 -0.08 -23.41
C SER A 224 4.36 0.98 -24.40
N TYR A 225 4.30 2.25 -23.98
CA TYR A 225 4.96 3.35 -24.68
C TYR A 225 6.49 3.29 -24.60
N ARG A 226 7.04 2.43 -23.73
CA ARG A 226 8.46 2.14 -23.61
C ARG A 226 8.84 1.03 -24.58
N ASP A 227 9.96 1.18 -25.28
CA ASP A 227 10.45 0.16 -26.23
C ASP A 227 10.64 -1.18 -25.52
N GLN A 228 10.23 -2.26 -26.16
CA GLN A 228 10.29 -3.65 -25.68
C GLN A 228 9.49 -3.97 -24.40
N GLN A 229 8.92 -2.98 -23.71
CA GLN A 229 8.20 -3.22 -22.46
C GLN A 229 6.85 -3.90 -22.70
N PHE A 230 6.56 -4.89 -21.88
CA PHE A 230 5.29 -5.62 -21.86
C PHE A 230 4.86 -5.93 -20.42
N VAL A 231 3.57 -6.21 -20.25
CA VAL A 231 2.97 -6.71 -19.01
C VAL A 231 2.02 -7.86 -19.35
N LYS A 232 2.24 -9.02 -18.73
CA LYS A 232 1.33 -10.18 -18.78
C LYS A 232 1.01 -10.57 -17.35
N ARG A 233 -0.24 -10.36 -16.94
CA ARG A 233 -0.62 -10.64 -15.57
C ARG A 233 -2.01 -11.25 -15.46
N HIS A 234 -2.24 -12.00 -14.40
CA HIS A 234 -3.56 -12.42 -13.99
C HIS A 234 -3.73 -12.26 -12.48
N ASN A 235 -4.97 -12.05 -12.09
CA ASN A 235 -5.44 -12.10 -10.71
C ASN A 235 -6.68 -12.98 -10.66
N PHE A 236 -6.74 -13.92 -9.71
CA PHE A 236 -7.85 -14.82 -9.49
C PHE A 236 -8.13 -14.87 -7.98
N ALA A 237 -9.31 -14.40 -7.57
CA ALA A 237 -9.66 -14.18 -6.18
C ALA A 237 -11.08 -14.68 -5.85
N PRO A 238 -11.27 -16.01 -5.65
CA PRO A 238 -12.52 -16.56 -5.13
C PRO A 238 -12.65 -16.31 -3.63
N SER A 239 -13.89 -16.14 -3.18
CA SER A 239 -14.24 -16.01 -1.76
C SER A 239 -15.58 -16.67 -1.45
N LEU A 240 -15.72 -17.17 -0.22
CA LEU A 240 -16.91 -17.85 0.28
C LEU A 240 -17.27 -17.27 1.64
N ALA A 241 -18.48 -16.75 1.77
CA ALA A 241 -19.05 -16.30 3.03
C ALA A 241 -20.08 -17.30 3.54
N LEU A 242 -20.00 -17.64 4.81
CA LEU A 242 -20.89 -18.59 5.48
C LEU A 242 -21.39 -17.98 6.79
N LYS A 243 -22.71 -17.99 7.00
CA LYS A 243 -23.33 -17.77 8.32
C LYS A 243 -23.39 -19.12 9.02
N LEU A 244 -22.43 -19.39 9.92
CA LEU A 244 -22.37 -20.67 10.66
C LEU A 244 -23.44 -20.74 11.76
N ALA A 245 -23.85 -19.58 12.29
CA ALA A 245 -24.95 -19.41 13.22
C ALA A 245 -25.49 -17.98 13.10
N ALA A 246 -26.59 -17.65 13.78
CA ALA A 246 -27.20 -16.31 13.75
C ALA A 246 -26.22 -15.18 14.14
N GLN A 247 -25.18 -15.49 14.89
CA GLN A 247 -24.19 -14.52 15.39
C GLN A 247 -22.75 -14.86 14.99
N THR A 248 -22.57 -15.78 14.02
CA THR A 248 -21.23 -16.29 13.64
C THR A 248 -21.11 -16.33 12.12
N ASP A 249 -20.21 -15.52 11.59
CA ASP A 249 -19.89 -15.47 10.17
C ASP A 249 -18.44 -15.93 9.93
N LEU A 250 -18.25 -16.72 8.88
CA LEU A 250 -16.94 -17.14 8.38
C LEU A 250 -16.77 -16.68 6.93
N LEU A 251 -15.69 -15.96 6.67
CA LEU A 251 -15.27 -15.58 5.31
C LEU A 251 -13.97 -16.30 4.98
N LEU A 252 -13.96 -17.04 3.89
CA LEU A 252 -12.79 -17.68 3.32
C LEU A 252 -12.42 -16.98 2.01
N GLN A 253 -11.15 -16.66 1.83
CA GLN A 253 -10.64 -15.95 0.67
C GLN A 253 -9.37 -16.61 0.16
N TYR A 254 -9.26 -16.77 -1.13
CA TYR A 254 -8.03 -17.18 -1.79
C TYR A 254 -7.67 -16.13 -2.84
N THR A 255 -6.38 -15.90 -3.04
CA THR A 255 -5.87 -15.03 -4.11
C THR A 255 -4.69 -15.71 -4.78
N ASN A 256 -4.69 -15.73 -6.11
CA ASN A 256 -3.54 -16.09 -6.93
C ASN A 256 -3.30 -14.93 -7.90
N ALA A 257 -2.17 -14.25 -7.75
CA ALA A 257 -1.74 -13.18 -8.63
C ALA A 257 -0.38 -13.52 -9.23
N ARG A 258 -0.27 -13.42 -10.53
CA ARG A 258 1.01 -13.57 -11.25
C ARG A 258 1.20 -12.38 -12.17
N ASP A 259 2.41 -11.83 -12.15
CA ASP A 259 2.82 -10.73 -13.01
C ASP A 259 4.14 -11.07 -13.67
N LYS A 260 4.15 -11.04 -15.00
CA LYS A 260 5.38 -11.15 -15.83
C LYS A 260 5.50 -9.90 -16.68
N ARG A 261 6.62 -9.22 -16.54
CA ARG A 261 6.88 -7.96 -17.25
C ARG A 261 8.35 -7.79 -17.60
N LEU A 262 8.61 -6.83 -18.49
CA LEU A 262 9.94 -6.30 -18.65
C LEU A 262 10.31 -5.46 -17.42
N THR A 263 11.52 -5.65 -16.89
CA THR A 263 12.06 -4.81 -15.83
C THR A 263 12.71 -3.57 -16.42
N ASP A 264 12.02 -2.43 -16.35
CA ASP A 264 12.51 -1.15 -16.84
C ASP A 264 12.64 -0.15 -15.70
N PHE A 265 13.79 0.47 -15.55
CA PHE A 265 14.06 1.50 -14.56
C PHE A 265 14.13 2.92 -15.14
N GLY A 266 13.75 3.07 -16.42
CA GLY A 266 13.66 4.35 -17.08
C GLY A 266 14.96 4.83 -17.71
N ILE A 267 15.22 6.13 -17.61
CA ILE A 267 16.28 6.83 -18.33
C ILE A 267 17.29 7.48 -17.38
N PRO A 268 18.55 7.72 -17.83
CA PRO A 268 19.56 8.40 -17.00
C PRO A 268 19.34 9.91 -16.91
N ALA A 269 20.16 10.55 -16.12
CA ALA A 269 20.26 11.99 -15.98
C ALA A 269 21.57 12.54 -16.59
N LEU A 270 21.54 13.80 -16.97
CA LEU A 270 22.69 14.58 -17.43
C LEU A 270 22.53 16.04 -16.95
N ASN A 271 23.59 16.60 -16.35
CA ASN A 271 23.61 17.99 -15.89
C ASN A 271 22.42 18.36 -15.00
N GLY A 272 22.11 17.50 -14.03
CA GLY A 272 21.09 17.72 -13.03
C GLY A 272 19.63 17.54 -13.52
N ARG A 273 19.40 16.98 -14.71
CA ARG A 273 18.07 16.77 -15.30
C ARG A 273 17.97 15.43 -16.01
N PRO A 274 16.77 14.87 -16.19
CA PRO A 274 16.57 13.72 -17.06
C PRO A 274 17.10 13.98 -18.48
N VAL A 275 17.76 12.99 -19.07
CA VAL A 275 18.24 13.09 -20.47
C VAL A 275 17.06 13.35 -21.40
N ASN A 276 17.21 14.29 -22.35
CA ASN A 276 16.15 14.61 -23.29
C ASN A 276 16.10 13.63 -24.47
N VAL A 277 15.47 12.50 -24.24
CA VAL A 277 15.23 11.43 -25.22
C VAL A 277 13.70 11.19 -25.35
N PRO A 278 13.24 10.47 -26.39
CA PRO A 278 11.86 9.98 -26.46
C PRO A 278 11.48 9.20 -25.19
N ALA A 279 10.21 9.29 -24.77
CA ALA A 279 9.73 8.54 -23.62
C ALA A 279 9.82 7.01 -23.83
N SER A 280 9.92 6.56 -25.08
CA SER A 280 10.06 5.16 -25.46
C SER A 280 11.46 4.60 -25.22
N THR A 281 12.51 5.43 -25.15
CA THR A 281 13.91 5.00 -25.14
C THR A 281 14.22 4.05 -23.98
N TYR A 282 14.65 2.84 -24.28
CA TYR A 282 15.03 1.80 -23.36
C TYR A 282 16.55 1.62 -23.31
N TYR A 283 17.11 1.44 -22.10
CA TYR A 283 18.56 1.33 -21.87
C TYR A 283 19.01 -0.08 -21.47
N GLY A 284 18.11 -1.04 -21.42
CA GLY A 284 18.42 -2.41 -21.05
C GLY A 284 18.98 -3.25 -22.22
N SER A 285 18.68 -4.55 -22.21
CA SER A 285 19.13 -5.47 -23.26
C SER A 285 18.36 -5.31 -24.56
N SER A 286 19.04 -5.46 -25.68
CA SER A 286 18.39 -5.61 -26.98
C SER A 286 17.52 -6.87 -27.11
N ASN A 287 17.71 -7.83 -26.19
CA ASN A 287 17.01 -9.09 -26.13
C ASN A 287 16.18 -9.16 -24.82
N ALA A 288 15.51 -8.05 -24.52
CA ALA A 288 14.92 -7.80 -23.21
C ALA A 288 13.89 -8.85 -22.79
N ALA A 289 13.13 -9.43 -23.71
CA ALA A 289 12.14 -10.47 -23.42
C ALA A 289 12.75 -11.75 -22.82
N GLN A 290 14.04 -12.00 -23.06
CA GLN A 290 14.81 -13.10 -22.50
C GLN A 290 15.70 -12.65 -21.34
N ASP A 291 16.27 -11.44 -21.43
CA ASP A 291 17.35 -11.00 -20.57
C ASP A 291 16.88 -10.18 -19.36
N ASP A 292 15.80 -9.41 -19.49
CA ASP A 292 15.43 -8.37 -18.53
C ASP A 292 14.00 -8.54 -17.99
N THR A 293 13.56 -9.78 -17.79
CA THR A 293 12.19 -10.06 -17.31
C THR A 293 12.11 -10.21 -15.81
N THR A 294 10.98 -9.80 -15.27
CA THR A 294 10.55 -10.11 -13.90
C THR A 294 9.32 -10.99 -13.96
N THR A 295 9.31 -12.07 -13.18
CA THR A 295 8.12 -12.84 -12.88
C THR A 295 7.92 -12.86 -11.37
N SER A 296 6.76 -12.44 -10.91
CA SER A 296 6.35 -12.57 -9.51
C SER A 296 5.05 -13.36 -9.42
N THR A 297 4.95 -14.21 -8.40
CA THR A 297 3.73 -14.98 -8.10
C THR A 297 3.42 -14.80 -6.62
N MET A 298 2.18 -14.44 -6.33
CA MET A 298 1.63 -14.31 -4.98
C MET A 298 0.43 -15.19 -4.84
N GLN A 299 0.45 -16.08 -3.86
CA GLN A 299 -0.69 -16.88 -3.44
C GLN A 299 -0.99 -16.57 -1.98
N SER A 300 -2.25 -16.38 -1.64
CA SER A 300 -2.63 -16.21 -0.25
C SER A 300 -3.99 -16.86 0.04
N PHE A 301 -4.12 -17.35 1.24
CA PHE A 301 -5.38 -17.82 1.81
C PHE A 301 -5.64 -17.03 3.09
N ALA A 302 -6.87 -16.55 3.26
CA ALA A 302 -7.31 -15.89 4.48
C ALA A 302 -8.64 -16.47 4.96
N ALA A 303 -8.76 -16.63 6.28
CA ALA A 303 -9.99 -16.99 6.97
C ALA A 303 -10.31 -15.91 8.00
N THR A 304 -11.49 -15.33 7.91
CA THR A 304 -11.99 -14.33 8.88
C THR A 304 -13.22 -14.90 9.57
N LEU A 305 -13.13 -15.07 10.88
CA LEU A 305 -14.23 -15.47 11.74
C LEU A 305 -14.71 -14.25 12.54
N ASN A 306 -15.99 -13.93 12.45
CA ASN A 306 -16.63 -12.94 13.30
C ASN A 306 -17.67 -13.67 14.17
N HIS A 307 -17.68 -13.35 15.47
CA HIS A 307 -18.70 -13.85 16.39
C HIS A 307 -19.15 -12.73 17.31
N ARG A 308 -20.45 -12.57 17.45
CA ARG A 308 -21.09 -11.65 18.40
C ARG A 308 -21.70 -12.45 19.56
N PHE A 309 -21.10 -12.32 20.73
CA PHE A 309 -21.62 -12.98 21.94
C PHE A 309 -22.95 -12.34 22.38
N ASN A 310 -23.01 -11.02 22.30
CA ASN A 310 -24.18 -10.17 22.60
C ASN A 310 -23.94 -8.78 21.96
N ASP A 311 -24.76 -7.80 22.30
CA ASP A 311 -24.67 -6.44 21.75
C ASP A 311 -23.42 -5.68 22.19
N ASP A 312 -22.84 -6.07 23.33
CA ASP A 312 -21.65 -5.45 23.92
C ASP A 312 -20.35 -6.11 23.51
N TRP A 313 -20.36 -7.43 23.30
CA TRP A 313 -19.15 -8.22 23.09
C TRP A 313 -19.14 -8.89 21.72
N SER A 314 -18.05 -8.67 20.99
CA SER A 314 -17.77 -9.39 19.75
C SER A 314 -16.29 -9.72 19.62
N VAL A 315 -16.02 -10.77 18.84
CA VAL A 315 -14.66 -11.18 18.50
C VAL A 315 -14.53 -11.29 16.98
N ARG A 316 -13.40 -10.86 16.47
CA ARG A 316 -12.97 -11.07 15.09
C ARG A 316 -11.61 -11.76 15.12
N ASN A 317 -11.47 -12.89 14.45
CA ASN A 317 -10.17 -13.53 14.21
C ASN A 317 -9.90 -13.56 12.71
N VAL A 318 -8.67 -13.20 12.33
CA VAL A 318 -8.20 -13.33 10.94
C VAL A 318 -6.93 -14.13 10.94
N THR A 319 -6.92 -15.19 10.14
CA THR A 319 -5.71 -15.97 9.84
C THR A 319 -5.39 -15.79 8.36
N ARG A 320 -4.16 -15.41 8.03
CA ARG A 320 -3.66 -15.29 6.66
C ARG A 320 -2.38 -16.10 6.48
N LEU A 321 -2.34 -16.89 5.41
CA LEU A 321 -1.17 -17.59 4.91
C LEU A 321 -0.81 -17.01 3.54
N TYR A 322 0.48 -16.90 3.22
CA TYR A 322 0.89 -16.53 1.86
C TYR A 322 2.20 -17.21 1.45
N ASP A 323 2.35 -17.35 0.14
CA ASP A 323 3.55 -17.79 -0.56
C ASP A 323 3.83 -16.80 -1.69
N TYR A 324 5.04 -16.26 -1.74
CA TYR A 324 5.48 -15.29 -2.72
C TYR A 324 6.80 -15.70 -3.33
N THR A 325 6.88 -15.67 -4.66
CA THR A 325 8.12 -15.90 -5.41
C THR A 325 8.41 -14.76 -6.35
N LEU A 326 9.69 -14.44 -6.50
CA LEU A 326 10.21 -13.46 -7.43
C LEU A 326 11.42 -14.03 -8.17
N ASP A 327 11.38 -13.93 -9.49
CA ASP A 327 12.48 -14.17 -10.40
C ASP A 327 12.65 -12.91 -11.26
N ARG A 328 13.75 -12.16 -11.04
CA ARG A 328 14.00 -10.89 -11.72
C ARG A 328 15.38 -10.83 -12.34
N TYR A 329 15.42 -10.57 -13.63
CA TYR A 329 16.60 -10.18 -14.37
C TYR A 329 16.46 -8.75 -14.85
N ASN A 330 17.54 -7.98 -14.83
CA ASN A 330 17.51 -6.61 -15.31
C ASN A 330 18.89 -6.10 -15.75
N THR A 331 18.87 -5.27 -16.78
CA THR A 331 19.99 -4.45 -17.22
C THR A 331 19.58 -2.99 -17.12
N LEU A 332 20.31 -2.19 -16.33
CA LEU A 332 19.91 -0.85 -15.90
C LEU A 332 20.95 0.20 -16.27
N PRO A 333 20.58 1.44 -16.63
CA PRO A 333 21.48 2.58 -16.75
C PRO A 333 21.81 3.17 -15.35
N GLY A 334 22.09 2.30 -14.37
CA GLY A 334 22.32 2.67 -12.96
C GLY A 334 23.74 3.09 -12.63
N GLY A 335 24.68 2.97 -13.55
CA GLY A 335 26.07 3.38 -13.39
C GLY A 335 26.28 4.89 -13.53
N THR A 336 27.54 5.31 -13.50
CA THR A 336 27.90 6.73 -13.59
C THR A 336 27.62 7.31 -14.98
N THR A 337 27.17 8.56 -15.01
CA THR A 337 27.06 9.35 -16.24
C THR A 337 28.41 10.01 -16.54
N ASP A 338 28.83 9.92 -17.80
CA ASP A 338 30.01 10.63 -18.32
C ASP A 338 29.53 11.79 -19.20
N PRO A 339 29.64 13.03 -18.73
CA PRO A 339 29.16 14.19 -19.48
C PRO A 339 30.08 14.58 -20.64
N VAL A 340 31.32 14.11 -20.67
CA VAL A 340 32.29 14.40 -21.74
C VAL A 340 32.07 13.48 -22.92
N ASN A 341 32.02 12.17 -22.69
CA ASN A 341 31.80 11.16 -23.72
C ASN A 341 30.34 10.89 -24.00
N LEU A 342 29.42 11.57 -23.27
CA LEU A 342 27.95 11.44 -23.38
C LEU A 342 27.50 9.98 -23.31
N THR A 343 28.00 9.25 -22.28
CA THR A 343 27.66 7.86 -22.03
C THR A 343 27.18 7.62 -20.62
N VAL A 344 26.44 6.53 -20.41
CA VAL A 344 26.06 6.04 -19.08
C VAL A 344 26.50 4.59 -18.89
N GLY A 345 26.94 4.26 -17.68
CA GLY A 345 27.24 2.88 -17.30
C GLY A 345 25.95 2.08 -17.14
N ARG A 346 25.94 0.84 -17.68
CA ARG A 346 24.90 -0.15 -17.38
C ARG A 346 25.42 -1.16 -16.38
N THR A 347 24.52 -1.71 -15.59
CA THR A 347 24.76 -2.85 -14.70
C THR A 347 23.72 -3.92 -14.97
N ARG A 348 24.11 -5.18 -14.84
CA ARG A 348 23.22 -6.33 -14.88
C ARG A 348 23.07 -6.93 -13.51
N SER A 349 21.85 -7.31 -13.15
CA SER A 349 21.54 -8.01 -11.90
C SER A 349 20.54 -9.11 -12.13
N PHE A 350 20.62 -10.13 -11.26
CA PHE A 350 19.54 -11.06 -11.09
C PHE A 350 19.18 -11.17 -9.60
N ILE A 351 17.90 -11.35 -9.30
CA ILE A 351 17.39 -11.46 -7.92
C ILE A 351 16.36 -12.57 -7.89
N LEU A 352 16.58 -13.54 -6.99
CA LEU A 352 15.60 -14.54 -6.61
C LEU A 352 15.11 -14.26 -5.20
N ARG A 353 13.79 -14.45 -4.97
CA ARG A 353 13.21 -14.28 -3.65
C ARG A 353 12.06 -15.25 -3.47
N ASP A 354 12.08 -15.97 -2.35
CA ASP A 354 11.00 -16.83 -1.90
C ASP A 354 10.58 -16.37 -0.51
N GLU A 355 9.29 -16.12 -0.31
CA GLU A 355 8.77 -15.68 0.99
C GLU A 355 7.52 -16.47 1.34
N LYS A 356 7.44 -16.92 2.59
CA LYS A 356 6.24 -17.53 3.18
C LYS A 356 5.88 -16.82 4.45
N GLY A 357 4.60 -16.59 4.66
CA GLY A 357 4.15 -15.90 5.85
C GLY A 357 2.87 -16.47 6.42
N PHE A 358 2.79 -16.37 7.73
CA PHE A 358 1.63 -16.65 8.55
C PHE A 358 1.35 -15.43 9.42
N PHE A 359 0.09 -14.98 9.44
CA PHE A 359 -0.40 -13.95 10.37
C PHE A 359 -1.71 -14.39 10.99
N ASN A 360 -1.86 -14.19 12.28
CA ASN A 360 -3.11 -14.33 13.00
C ASN A 360 -3.34 -13.07 13.84
N GLN A 361 -4.53 -12.51 13.72
CA GLN A 361 -4.98 -11.39 14.54
C GLN A 361 -6.30 -11.75 15.18
N THR A 362 -6.40 -11.57 16.50
CA THR A 362 -7.64 -11.71 17.25
C THR A 362 -7.97 -10.36 17.87
N ASP A 363 -9.11 -9.80 17.50
CA ASP A 363 -9.65 -8.55 17.99
C ASP A 363 -10.91 -8.83 18.81
N VAL A 364 -10.97 -8.35 20.06
CA VAL A 364 -12.16 -8.38 20.91
C VAL A 364 -12.65 -6.95 21.07
N THR A 365 -13.90 -6.71 20.71
CA THR A 365 -14.58 -5.42 20.94
C THR A 365 -15.51 -5.53 22.11
N TRP A 366 -15.42 -4.58 23.03
CA TRP A 366 -16.31 -4.45 24.16
C TRP A 366 -16.90 -3.05 24.25
N ARG A 367 -18.24 -2.97 24.16
CA ARG A 367 -19.01 -1.74 24.31
C ARG A 367 -19.57 -1.68 25.72
N ASN A 368 -19.43 -0.55 26.40
CA ASN A 368 -19.97 -0.37 27.72
C ASN A 368 -20.28 1.11 28.00
N GLN A 369 -20.91 1.34 29.16
CA GLN A 369 -21.06 2.65 29.74
C GLN A 369 -20.47 2.62 31.15
N LEU A 370 -19.30 3.23 31.32
CA LEU A 370 -18.58 3.27 32.57
C LEU A 370 -18.38 4.73 33.02
N GLY A 371 -18.72 5.06 34.27
CA GLY A 371 -18.61 6.41 34.78
C GLY A 371 -19.50 7.45 34.08
N GLY A 372 -20.60 7.00 33.44
CA GLY A 372 -21.47 7.85 32.62
C GLY A 372 -21.01 8.05 31.18
N PHE A 373 -19.83 7.56 30.79
CA PHE A 373 -19.27 7.69 29.46
C PHE A 373 -19.52 6.41 28.62
N LYS A 374 -20.01 6.59 27.40
CA LYS A 374 -20.06 5.49 26.42
C LYS A 374 -18.65 5.19 25.93
N GLN A 375 -18.26 3.92 25.93
CA GLN A 375 -16.92 3.47 25.57
C GLN A 375 -16.99 2.28 24.63
N GLU A 376 -16.08 2.26 23.65
CA GLU A 376 -15.81 1.09 22.81
C GLU A 376 -14.32 0.73 22.95
N TRP A 377 -14.07 -0.41 23.59
CA TRP A 377 -12.75 -0.99 23.77
C TRP A 377 -12.46 -1.97 22.64
N LEU A 378 -11.28 -1.86 22.04
CA LEU A 378 -10.69 -2.85 21.15
C LEU A 378 -9.45 -3.42 21.83
N MET A 379 -9.47 -4.72 22.11
CA MET A 379 -8.36 -5.48 22.68
C MET A 379 -7.88 -6.48 21.65
N GLY A 380 -6.58 -6.52 21.34
CA GLY A 380 -6.11 -7.38 20.29
C GLY A 380 -4.78 -8.07 20.57
N VAL A 381 -4.64 -9.23 19.94
CA VAL A 381 -3.41 -10.04 19.90
C VAL A 381 -3.03 -10.24 18.43
N GLU A 382 -1.76 -10.07 18.11
CA GLU A 382 -1.21 -10.40 16.80
C GLU A 382 -0.03 -11.36 16.95
N LEU A 383 -0.06 -12.43 16.17
CA LEU A 383 1.02 -13.39 16.01
C LEU A 383 1.38 -13.49 14.53
N GLY A 384 2.65 -13.53 14.21
CA GLY A 384 3.09 -13.67 12.83
C GLY A 384 4.47 -14.27 12.71
N GLN A 385 4.68 -15.01 11.63
CA GLN A 385 5.99 -15.50 11.23
C GLN A 385 6.16 -15.31 9.72
N GLN A 386 7.32 -14.81 9.30
CA GLN A 386 7.70 -14.71 7.90
C GLN A 386 9.06 -15.38 7.71
N LYS A 387 9.18 -16.19 6.67
CA LYS A 387 10.43 -16.81 6.24
C LYS A 387 10.74 -16.30 4.85
N LYS A 388 11.93 -15.73 4.68
CA LYS A 388 12.36 -15.08 3.43
C LYS A 388 13.71 -15.65 3.02
N ARG A 389 13.80 -16.19 1.80
CA ARG A 389 15.05 -16.49 1.13
C ARG A 389 15.31 -15.42 0.08
N SER A 390 16.50 -14.87 0.04
CA SER A 390 16.87 -13.87 -0.97
C SER A 390 18.26 -14.16 -1.49
N GLU A 391 18.40 -14.14 -2.79
CA GLU A 391 19.67 -14.24 -3.51
C GLU A 391 19.74 -13.08 -4.52
N SER A 392 20.87 -12.40 -4.58
CA SER A 392 21.07 -11.27 -5.48
C SER A 392 22.50 -11.27 -6.01
N VAL A 393 22.64 -11.31 -7.32
CA VAL A 393 23.93 -11.20 -7.99
C VAL A 393 23.92 -9.97 -8.87
N THR A 394 24.89 -9.10 -8.71
CA THR A 394 25.05 -7.89 -9.53
C THR A 394 26.45 -7.84 -10.09
N GLY A 395 26.56 -7.50 -11.36
CA GLY A 395 27.82 -7.36 -12.03
C GLY A 395 27.61 -7.15 -13.54
N GLY A 396 28.70 -7.28 -14.29
CA GLY A 396 28.65 -6.99 -15.72
C GLY A 396 28.41 -5.50 -15.96
N ALA A 397 29.41 -4.81 -16.44
CA ALA A 397 29.33 -3.38 -16.70
C ALA A 397 29.78 -3.10 -18.12
N ASP A 398 28.99 -2.31 -18.83
CA ASP A 398 29.37 -1.69 -20.09
C ASP A 398 28.87 -0.24 -20.09
N ARG A 399 29.14 0.48 -21.15
CA ARG A 399 28.66 1.85 -21.33
C ARG A 399 27.92 1.99 -22.65
N VAL A 400 26.84 2.78 -22.61
CA VAL A 400 26.03 3.08 -23.79
C VAL A 400 25.89 4.59 -23.98
N PRO A 401 25.70 5.09 -25.21
CA PRO A 401 25.44 6.49 -25.47
C PRO A 401 24.15 6.96 -24.78
N LEU A 402 24.17 8.19 -24.24
CA LEU A 402 23.02 8.79 -23.53
C LEU A 402 21.82 9.05 -24.45
N PHE A 403 22.04 9.47 -25.70
CA PHE A 403 20.94 9.90 -26.59
C PHE A 403 20.47 8.80 -27.52
N ASN A 404 21.30 7.80 -27.78
CA ASN A 404 20.98 6.64 -28.60
C ASN A 404 21.69 5.42 -28.02
N PRO A 405 21.09 4.72 -27.05
CA PRO A 405 21.76 3.59 -26.40
C PRO A 405 22.06 2.43 -27.35
N GLY A 406 21.44 2.42 -28.56
CA GLY A 406 21.63 1.41 -29.56
C GLY A 406 21.03 0.06 -29.17
N ASN A 407 21.23 -0.91 -30.07
CA ASN A 407 20.74 -2.27 -29.88
C ASN A 407 21.90 -3.15 -29.34
N ARG A 408 22.07 -3.24 -28.05
CA ARG A 408 23.17 -3.97 -27.39
C ARG A 408 22.64 -5.07 -26.49
N PRO A 409 23.27 -6.25 -26.45
CA PRO A 409 22.89 -7.30 -25.51
C PRO A 409 23.17 -6.88 -24.08
N ALA A 410 22.61 -7.63 -23.12
CA ALA A 410 22.95 -7.48 -21.72
C ALA A 410 24.44 -7.82 -21.49
N PRO A 411 25.15 -7.02 -20.65
CA PRO A 411 26.53 -7.38 -20.30
C PRO A 411 26.54 -8.67 -19.47
N ALA A 412 27.53 -9.53 -19.70
CA ALA A 412 27.68 -10.75 -18.91
C ALA A 412 28.02 -10.44 -17.44
N ILE A 413 27.44 -11.17 -16.52
CA ILE A 413 27.86 -11.13 -15.10
C ILE A 413 29.11 -12.01 -14.97
N PRO A 414 30.26 -11.46 -14.52
CA PRO A 414 31.46 -12.26 -14.31
C PRO A 414 31.23 -13.41 -13.34
N ALA A 415 31.82 -14.59 -13.60
CA ALA A 415 31.69 -15.76 -12.75
C ALA A 415 32.10 -15.50 -11.28
N ALA A 416 33.11 -14.65 -11.06
CA ALA A 416 33.55 -14.25 -9.72
C ALA A 416 32.44 -13.57 -8.89
N ASN A 417 31.51 -12.87 -9.54
CA ASN A 417 30.41 -12.16 -8.84
C ASN A 417 29.41 -13.12 -8.19
N TYR A 418 29.24 -14.33 -8.75
CA TYR A 418 28.39 -15.37 -8.15
C TYR A 418 29.02 -15.95 -6.85
N ASN A 419 30.32 -15.79 -6.67
CA ASN A 419 31.05 -16.22 -5.50
C ASN A 419 31.32 -15.09 -4.50
N ALA A 420 30.93 -13.86 -4.82
CA ALA A 420 31.08 -12.71 -3.95
C ALA A 420 30.23 -12.86 -2.67
N ASP A 421 30.70 -12.30 -1.57
CA ASP A 421 29.99 -12.29 -0.28
C ASP A 421 28.57 -11.70 -0.38
N SER A 422 28.39 -10.71 -1.26
CA SER A 422 27.11 -10.06 -1.53
C SER A 422 26.13 -10.94 -2.30
N ALA A 423 26.61 -11.99 -2.95
CA ALA A 423 25.80 -12.95 -3.71
C ALA A 423 25.39 -14.19 -2.91
N ILE A 424 25.87 -14.32 -1.65
CA ILE A 424 25.51 -15.45 -0.80
C ILE A 424 24.02 -15.38 -0.44
N PRO A 425 23.22 -16.43 -0.76
CA PRO A 425 21.83 -16.46 -0.37
C PRO A 425 21.65 -16.29 1.14
N SER A 426 20.66 -15.49 1.53
CA SER A 426 20.29 -15.28 2.93
C SER A 426 18.92 -15.90 3.22
N HIS A 427 18.78 -16.46 4.41
CA HIS A 427 17.53 -16.97 4.96
C HIS A 427 17.17 -16.16 6.19
N THR A 428 16.08 -15.44 6.15
CA THR A 428 15.62 -14.58 7.25
C THR A 428 14.30 -15.10 7.80
N THR A 429 14.26 -15.35 9.10
CA THR A 429 13.02 -15.61 9.84
C THR A 429 12.68 -14.33 10.63
N GLN A 430 11.43 -13.93 10.57
CA GLN A 430 10.88 -12.79 11.32
C GLN A 430 9.68 -13.28 12.11
N ASP A 431 9.71 -13.08 13.43
CA ASP A 431 8.64 -13.43 14.35
C ASP A 431 8.03 -12.14 14.92
N THR A 432 6.70 -12.11 14.98
CA THR A 432 5.94 -11.00 15.56
C THR A 432 5.01 -11.54 16.63
N ALA A 433 5.04 -10.94 17.81
CA ALA A 433 4.03 -11.12 18.85
C ALA A 433 3.68 -9.75 19.41
N ALA A 434 2.40 -9.43 19.53
CA ALA A 434 1.97 -8.15 20.04
C ALA A 434 0.64 -8.21 20.76
N LEU A 435 0.50 -7.31 21.75
CA LEU A 435 -0.74 -7.00 22.44
C LEU A 435 -1.07 -5.53 22.19
N TYR A 436 -2.33 -5.22 21.95
CA TYR A 436 -2.79 -3.85 21.80
C TYR A 436 -4.15 -3.61 22.43
N LEU A 437 -4.34 -2.38 22.84
CA LEU A 437 -5.55 -1.89 23.46
C LEU A 437 -5.88 -0.52 22.91
N GLN A 438 -7.13 -0.28 22.60
CA GLN A 438 -7.64 1.01 22.21
C GLN A 438 -9.01 1.24 22.85
N ASN A 439 -9.27 2.48 23.28
CA ASN A 439 -10.57 2.90 23.76
C ASN A 439 -11.03 4.14 23.01
N GLN A 440 -12.24 4.09 22.50
CA GLN A 440 -12.98 5.23 21.98
C GLN A 440 -14.01 5.63 23.04
N ILE A 441 -13.94 6.87 23.50
CA ILE A 441 -14.72 7.37 24.63
C ILE A 441 -15.56 8.54 24.17
N THR A 442 -16.87 8.48 24.35
CA THR A 442 -17.76 9.64 24.24
C THR A 442 -17.85 10.32 25.60
N LEU A 443 -17.06 11.41 25.77
CA LEU A 443 -16.98 12.18 27.01
C LEU A 443 -18.22 13.06 27.20
N ALA A 444 -18.76 13.57 26.13
CA ALA A 444 -19.98 14.36 26.05
C ALA A 444 -20.54 14.27 24.63
N PRO A 445 -21.77 14.71 24.32
CA PRO A 445 -22.30 14.66 22.96
C PRO A 445 -21.40 15.27 21.90
N GLN A 446 -20.64 16.32 22.25
CA GLN A 446 -19.75 17.05 21.36
C GLN A 446 -18.27 16.64 21.51
N TRP A 447 -17.92 15.80 22.48
CA TRP A 447 -16.52 15.49 22.79
C TRP A 447 -16.27 14.00 22.77
N LYS A 448 -15.32 13.59 21.95
CA LYS A 448 -14.86 12.20 21.86
C LYS A 448 -13.35 12.14 22.05
N ALA A 449 -12.89 11.12 22.73
CA ALA A 449 -11.47 10.82 22.91
C ALA A 449 -11.15 9.44 22.34
N LEU A 450 -9.94 9.29 21.85
CA LEU A 450 -9.38 8.02 21.45
C LEU A 450 -8.01 7.89 22.10
N VAL A 451 -7.81 6.80 22.84
CA VAL A 451 -6.53 6.46 23.43
C VAL A 451 -6.20 5.02 23.11
N GLY A 452 -4.93 4.73 22.88
CA GLY A 452 -4.51 3.37 22.57
C GLY A 452 -3.02 3.18 22.75
N ALA A 453 -2.65 1.92 22.93
CA ALA A 453 -1.27 1.52 23.07
C ALA A 453 -1.07 0.10 22.52
N ARG A 454 0.13 -0.18 22.06
CA ARG A 454 0.57 -1.49 21.61
C ARG A 454 1.96 -1.78 22.14
N TYR A 455 2.18 -3.03 22.49
CA TYR A 455 3.48 -3.57 22.83
C TYR A 455 3.84 -4.68 21.85
N ASP A 456 4.94 -4.49 21.13
CA ASP A 456 5.45 -5.42 20.13
C ASP A 456 6.71 -6.11 20.63
N VAL A 457 6.82 -7.40 20.35
CA VAL A 457 8.07 -8.20 20.39
C VAL A 457 8.32 -8.67 18.96
N PHE A 458 9.38 -8.16 18.35
CA PHE A 458 9.74 -8.45 16.97
C PHE A 458 11.13 -9.08 16.91
N GLY A 459 11.18 -10.37 16.57
CA GLY A 459 12.42 -11.14 16.38
C GLY A 459 12.83 -11.18 14.91
N GLN A 460 14.11 -11.08 14.66
CA GLN A 460 14.73 -11.30 13.34
C GLN A 460 15.93 -12.20 13.49
N GLU A 461 16.03 -13.21 12.65
CA GLU A 461 17.19 -14.09 12.52
C GLU A 461 17.57 -14.22 11.06
N THR A 462 18.84 -14.08 10.72
CA THR A 462 19.36 -14.25 9.36
C THR A 462 20.55 -15.18 9.36
N THR A 463 20.49 -16.21 8.53
CA THR A 463 21.59 -17.14 8.22
C THR A 463 21.98 -17.00 6.74
N PHE A 464 23.16 -17.48 6.40
CA PHE A 464 23.73 -17.41 5.05
C PHE A 464 24.24 -18.77 4.61
N ASP A 465 23.99 -19.19 3.37
CA ASP A 465 24.28 -20.55 2.89
C ASP A 465 25.77 -20.96 3.00
N ARG A 466 26.69 -20.02 2.90
CA ARG A 466 28.14 -20.26 2.89
C ARG A 466 28.89 -19.64 4.07
N LYS A 467 28.16 -19.15 5.08
CA LYS A 467 28.75 -18.56 6.29
C LYS A 467 28.17 -19.24 7.51
N LEU A 468 29.04 -19.61 8.44
CA LEU A 468 28.64 -20.22 9.72
C LEU A 468 28.07 -19.20 10.72
N SER A 469 27.81 -17.95 10.30
CA SER A 469 27.33 -16.89 11.18
C SER A 469 25.82 -16.74 11.10
N THR A 470 25.19 -16.74 12.27
CA THR A 470 23.78 -16.34 12.43
C THR A 470 23.76 -14.95 13.02
N LEU A 471 22.97 -14.08 12.40
CA LEU A 471 22.71 -12.74 12.92
C LEU A 471 21.31 -12.73 13.50
N SER A 472 21.15 -12.30 14.73
CA SER A 472 19.82 -12.24 15.38
C SER A 472 19.64 -10.92 16.14
N ARG A 473 18.38 -10.50 16.22
CA ARG A 473 17.96 -9.34 16.97
C ARG A 473 16.51 -9.48 17.42
N THR A 474 16.20 -9.00 18.63
CA THR A 474 14.83 -8.86 19.12
C THR A 474 14.60 -7.44 19.57
N ASP A 475 13.60 -6.79 18.98
CA ASP A 475 13.15 -5.45 19.35
C ASP A 475 11.84 -5.53 20.15
N LYS A 476 11.82 -4.83 21.30
CA LYS A 476 10.63 -4.67 22.14
C LYS A 476 10.25 -3.21 22.16
N LYS A 477 9.05 -2.87 21.66
CA LYS A 477 8.66 -1.47 21.48
C LYS A 477 7.23 -1.22 21.94
N PHE A 478 7.06 -0.06 22.57
CA PHE A 478 5.78 0.48 22.99
C PHE A 478 5.37 1.63 22.07
N SER A 479 4.17 1.56 21.52
CA SER A 479 3.62 2.51 20.56
C SER A 479 2.30 3.08 21.08
N PRO A 480 2.28 4.31 21.60
CA PRO A 480 1.06 4.98 22.05
C PRO A 480 0.39 5.77 20.93
N ARG A 481 -0.93 5.99 21.06
CA ARG A 481 -1.69 7.02 20.34
C ARG A 481 -2.72 7.66 21.27
N ALA A 482 -3.00 8.93 21.02
CA ALA A 482 -4.06 9.65 21.69
C ALA A 482 -4.66 10.68 20.75
N GLY A 483 -5.94 10.96 20.90
CA GLY A 483 -6.62 11.99 20.14
C GLY A 483 -7.88 12.47 20.82
N LEU A 484 -8.23 13.72 20.54
CA LEU A 484 -9.45 14.37 21.03
C LEU A 484 -10.19 14.95 19.83
N VAL A 485 -11.49 14.74 19.79
CA VAL A 485 -12.39 15.28 18.77
C VAL A 485 -13.43 16.15 19.42
N TRP A 486 -13.61 17.36 18.89
CA TRP A 486 -14.66 18.28 19.27
C TRP A 486 -15.61 18.52 18.10
N GLN A 487 -16.90 18.24 18.34
CA GLN A 487 -17.98 18.31 17.34
C GLN A 487 -19.02 19.34 17.80
N PRO A 488 -18.81 20.64 17.53
CA PRO A 488 -19.75 21.68 17.92
C PRO A 488 -21.11 21.54 17.21
N SER A 489 -21.14 20.85 16.07
CA SER A 489 -22.35 20.54 15.30
C SER A 489 -22.21 19.21 14.57
N ASP A 490 -23.30 18.75 13.95
CA ASP A 490 -23.29 17.54 13.11
C ASP A 490 -22.52 17.70 11.81
N VAL A 491 -22.13 18.92 11.44
CA VAL A 491 -21.41 19.24 10.23
C VAL A 491 -19.89 19.28 10.44
N VAL A 492 -19.43 19.70 11.61
CA VAL A 492 -18.02 20.05 11.86
C VAL A 492 -17.43 19.19 12.96
N SER A 493 -16.23 18.66 12.73
CA SER A 493 -15.38 17.99 13.72
C SER A 493 -14.00 18.59 13.68
N TYR A 494 -13.50 19.10 14.79
CA TYR A 494 -12.10 19.47 15.01
C TYR A 494 -11.40 18.35 15.77
N TYR A 495 -10.13 18.10 15.47
CA TYR A 495 -9.36 17.13 16.23
C TYR A 495 -7.92 17.54 16.45
N VAL A 496 -7.35 16.99 17.51
CA VAL A 496 -5.91 16.96 17.76
C VAL A 496 -5.49 15.53 18.01
N SER A 497 -4.29 15.14 17.56
CA SER A 497 -3.79 13.79 17.80
C SER A 497 -2.28 13.72 17.92
N TYR A 498 -1.85 12.70 18.66
CA TYR A 498 -0.48 12.25 18.78
C TYR A 498 -0.41 10.74 18.51
N SER A 499 0.56 10.32 17.72
CA SER A 499 0.82 8.91 17.44
C SER A 499 2.29 8.62 17.24
N LYS A 500 2.70 7.40 17.60
CA LYS A 500 4.09 6.93 17.50
C LYS A 500 4.16 5.56 16.83
N SER A 501 5.21 5.34 16.05
CA SER A 501 5.54 4.04 15.45
C SER A 501 7.03 3.78 15.52
N PHE A 502 7.42 2.54 15.22
CA PHE A 502 8.81 2.14 15.12
C PHE A 502 9.04 1.35 13.83
N GLN A 503 10.27 1.42 13.32
CA GLN A 503 10.70 0.63 12.16
C GLN A 503 11.97 -0.14 12.52
N PRO A 504 11.93 -1.49 12.49
CA PRO A 504 13.08 -2.34 12.77
C PRO A 504 14.25 -2.13 11.80
N SER A 505 15.45 -2.54 12.19
CA SER A 505 16.66 -2.31 11.41
C SER A 505 16.66 -2.91 10.01
N ALA A 506 15.99 -4.04 9.79
CA ALA A 506 15.99 -4.77 8.52
C ALA A 506 14.59 -5.29 8.17
N GLU A 507 13.56 -4.46 8.33
CA GLU A 507 12.15 -4.85 8.19
C GLU A 507 11.83 -5.59 6.88
N ALA A 508 12.32 -5.09 5.74
CA ALA A 508 12.03 -5.68 4.42
C ALA A 508 13.14 -6.60 3.90
N PHE A 509 14.32 -6.63 4.57
CA PHE A 509 15.51 -7.32 4.09
C PHE A 509 16.20 -8.11 5.19
N ALA A 510 17.34 -8.76 4.86
CA ALA A 510 18.15 -9.49 5.79
C ALA A 510 18.91 -8.57 6.78
N LEU A 511 19.15 -9.06 7.99
CA LEU A 511 20.11 -8.43 8.88
C LEU A 511 21.53 -8.49 8.26
N ALA A 512 22.32 -7.47 8.54
CA ALA A 512 23.73 -7.41 8.17
C ALA A 512 24.58 -7.11 9.41
N ALA A 513 25.83 -7.51 9.39
CA ALA A 513 26.71 -7.35 10.55
C ALA A 513 26.83 -5.88 11.02
N ASN A 514 26.77 -4.93 10.09
CA ASN A 514 26.85 -3.51 10.39
C ASN A 514 25.56 -2.89 10.97
N ASN A 515 24.42 -3.56 10.88
CA ASN A 515 23.13 -3.03 11.35
C ASN A 515 22.47 -3.85 12.46
N THR A 516 22.99 -5.01 12.83
CA THR A 516 22.45 -5.87 13.89
C THR A 516 22.34 -5.16 15.23
N GLY A 517 23.30 -4.27 15.55
CA GLY A 517 23.28 -3.46 16.78
C GLY A 517 22.49 -2.16 16.68
N ALA A 518 21.94 -1.80 15.52
CA ALA A 518 21.26 -0.52 15.34
C ALA A 518 19.84 -0.56 15.92
N GLU A 519 19.50 0.40 16.77
CA GLU A 519 18.14 0.55 17.34
C GLU A 519 17.09 0.81 16.25
N PRO A 520 15.83 0.42 16.47
CA PRO A 520 14.73 0.79 15.58
C PRO A 520 14.60 2.30 15.43
N GLU A 521 14.27 2.72 14.23
CA GLU A 521 13.90 4.10 13.96
C GLU A 521 12.52 4.37 14.58
N ILE A 522 12.30 5.57 15.10
CA ILE A 522 11.08 5.98 15.78
C ILE A 522 10.45 7.12 15.00
N THR A 523 9.16 7.04 14.74
CA THR A 523 8.40 8.13 14.11
C THR A 523 7.33 8.63 15.06
N GLU A 524 7.23 9.94 15.20
CA GLU A 524 6.22 10.65 15.98
C GLU A 524 5.46 11.61 15.07
N ASN A 525 4.13 11.69 15.25
CA ASN A 525 3.26 12.61 14.55
C ASN A 525 2.44 13.43 15.55
N LYS A 526 2.39 14.73 15.33
CA LYS A 526 1.48 15.67 15.99
C LYS A 526 0.62 16.28 14.90
N GLU A 527 -0.70 16.14 15.02
CA GLU A 527 -1.63 16.55 13.98
C GLU A 527 -2.82 17.30 14.58
N ILE A 528 -3.23 18.35 13.91
CA ILE A 528 -4.50 19.06 14.16
C ILE A 528 -5.27 19.11 12.85
N GLY A 529 -6.57 18.90 12.90
CA GLY A 529 -7.36 18.92 11.69
C GLY A 529 -8.83 19.26 11.90
N VAL A 530 -9.51 19.40 10.77
CA VAL A 530 -10.94 19.64 10.66
C VAL A 530 -11.55 18.68 9.65
N LYS A 531 -12.73 18.18 9.96
CA LYS A 531 -13.56 17.38 9.06
C LYS A 531 -14.94 17.98 8.98
N LEU A 532 -15.46 18.09 7.75
CA LEU A 532 -16.77 18.65 7.47
C LEU A 532 -17.58 17.62 6.70
N ASP A 533 -18.80 17.35 7.18
CA ASP A 533 -19.82 16.57 6.48
C ASP A 533 -20.86 17.53 5.94
N LEU A 534 -20.73 17.91 4.67
CA LEU A 534 -21.53 18.91 4.01
C LEU A 534 -22.62 18.25 3.15
N LEU A 535 -23.64 19.00 2.80
CA LEU A 535 -24.73 18.56 1.90
C LEU A 535 -25.41 17.27 2.37
N ASP A 536 -25.70 17.20 3.68
CA ASP A 536 -26.31 16.02 4.34
C ASP A 536 -25.46 14.75 4.18
N GLY A 537 -24.13 14.86 4.37
CA GLY A 537 -23.17 13.75 4.28
C GLY A 537 -22.73 13.38 2.86
N ARG A 538 -23.29 14.03 1.83
CA ARG A 538 -22.92 13.76 0.43
C ARG A 538 -21.55 14.33 0.04
N MET A 539 -20.94 15.18 0.86
CA MET A 539 -19.64 15.80 0.61
C MET A 539 -18.81 15.81 1.88
N ASN A 540 -17.69 15.11 1.88
CA ASN A 540 -16.72 15.12 2.98
C ASN A 540 -15.56 16.04 2.62
N VAL A 541 -15.19 16.94 3.54
CA VAL A 541 -13.99 17.78 3.42
C VAL A 541 -13.10 17.52 4.64
N THR A 542 -11.81 17.32 4.41
CA THR A 542 -10.82 17.14 5.48
C THR A 542 -9.65 18.08 5.26
N GLY A 543 -9.25 18.78 6.32
CA GLY A 543 -8.02 19.57 6.39
C GLY A 543 -7.17 19.09 7.57
N ALA A 544 -5.85 18.92 7.35
CA ALA A 544 -4.92 18.51 8.40
C ALA A 544 -3.61 19.29 8.31
N LEU A 545 -3.13 19.80 9.43
CA LEU A 545 -1.79 20.30 9.65
C LEU A 545 -1.02 19.30 10.51
N PHE A 546 0.19 18.95 10.12
CA PHE A 546 0.96 17.95 10.84
C PHE A 546 2.46 18.30 10.94
N ASN A 547 3.06 17.78 12.01
CA ASN A 547 4.50 17.71 12.19
C ASN A 547 4.87 16.23 12.40
N LEU A 548 5.58 15.67 11.44
CA LEU A 548 5.98 14.27 11.40
C LEU A 548 7.51 14.20 11.48
N GLU A 549 8.03 13.57 12.53
CA GLU A 549 9.46 13.45 12.77
C GLU A 549 9.87 11.99 12.95
N ARG A 550 10.92 11.57 12.21
CA ARG A 550 11.54 10.25 12.32
C ARG A 550 12.95 10.41 12.82
N THR A 551 13.24 9.80 13.94
CA THR A 551 14.53 9.82 14.64
C THR A 551 15.21 8.45 14.59
N ASN A 552 16.45 8.37 15.08
CA ASN A 552 17.24 7.14 15.06
C ASN A 552 17.51 6.61 13.64
N ILE A 553 17.48 7.46 12.62
CA ILE A 553 17.83 7.05 11.26
C ILE A 553 19.29 6.62 11.22
N LYS A 554 19.51 5.44 10.67
CA LYS A 554 20.86 4.84 10.59
C LYS A 554 21.78 5.66 9.69
N ASN A 555 22.96 5.95 10.20
CA ASN A 555 24.06 6.57 9.47
C ASN A 555 25.33 5.74 9.63
N THR A 556 26.19 5.72 8.63
CA THR A 556 27.52 5.16 8.77
C THR A 556 28.29 5.93 9.84
N ASP A 557 28.94 5.23 10.76
CA ASP A 557 29.80 5.83 11.78
C ASP A 557 31.05 6.42 11.13
N PRO A 558 31.31 7.75 11.20
CA PRO A 558 32.49 8.34 10.58
C PRO A 558 33.80 7.84 11.19
N ALA A 559 33.80 7.44 12.46
CA ALA A 559 34.98 6.91 13.14
C ALA A 559 35.22 5.41 12.85
N ASN A 560 34.12 4.68 12.46
CA ASN A 560 34.21 3.27 12.10
C ASN A 560 33.22 2.97 10.95
N PRO A 561 33.65 3.12 9.67
CA PRO A 561 32.75 2.93 8.51
C PRO A 561 32.12 1.54 8.37
N GLY A 562 32.61 0.54 9.08
CA GLY A 562 32.01 -0.80 9.18
C GLY A 562 30.81 -0.88 10.12
N ARG A 563 30.43 0.21 10.80
CA ARG A 563 29.34 0.26 11.78
C ARG A 563 28.31 1.31 11.40
N GLN A 564 27.03 1.04 11.73
CA GLN A 564 25.95 2.02 11.68
C GLN A 564 25.61 2.54 13.09
N ILE A 565 25.31 3.83 13.17
CA ILE A 565 24.86 4.53 14.38
C ILE A 565 23.54 5.25 14.14
N ASN A 566 22.74 5.38 15.18
CA ASN A 566 21.37 5.92 15.12
C ASN A 566 21.35 7.42 15.47
N VAL A 567 21.75 8.28 14.56
CA VAL A 567 21.87 9.72 14.80
C VAL A 567 21.05 10.59 13.83
N GLY A 568 20.50 9.99 12.76
CA GLY A 568 19.77 10.74 11.75
C GLY A 568 18.37 11.14 12.21
N THR A 569 17.88 12.27 11.70
CA THR A 569 16.52 12.76 11.90
C THR A 569 15.99 13.33 10.61
N GLN A 570 14.79 12.89 10.20
CA GLN A 570 14.01 13.47 9.11
C GLN A 570 12.72 14.05 9.68
N ARG A 571 12.37 15.26 9.26
CA ARG A 571 11.11 15.91 9.65
C ARG A 571 10.36 16.37 8.41
N THR A 572 9.03 16.23 8.43
CA THR A 572 8.14 16.81 7.44
C THR A 572 7.02 17.57 8.15
N ASN A 573 6.94 18.88 7.89
CA ASN A 573 5.77 19.68 8.22
C ASN A 573 4.88 19.74 6.99
N GLY A 574 3.56 19.70 7.16
CA GLY A 574 2.68 19.74 6.02
C GLY A 574 1.26 20.17 6.30
N LEU A 575 0.59 20.55 5.21
CA LEU A 575 -0.84 20.81 5.12
C LEU A 575 -1.39 19.87 4.05
N GLU A 576 -2.46 19.17 4.38
CA GLU A 576 -3.24 18.36 3.43
C GLU A 576 -4.70 18.80 3.47
N LEU A 577 -5.31 18.92 2.29
CA LEU A 577 -6.73 19.24 2.10
C LEU A 577 -7.34 18.22 1.15
N THR A 578 -8.54 17.72 1.43
CA THR A 578 -9.31 16.86 0.53
C THR A 578 -10.79 17.23 0.56
N ALA A 579 -11.45 17.07 -0.57
CA ALA A 579 -12.90 17.17 -0.66
C ALA A 579 -13.41 16.14 -1.66
N ASN A 580 -14.31 15.27 -1.19
CA ASN A 580 -14.83 14.15 -1.97
C ASN A 580 -16.36 14.05 -1.78
N GLY A 581 -17.07 13.87 -2.87
CA GLY A 581 -18.53 13.67 -2.77
C GLY A 581 -19.32 14.13 -3.97
N ARG A 582 -20.63 14.29 -3.74
CA ARG A 582 -21.59 14.69 -4.76
C ARG A 582 -22.09 16.12 -4.52
N LEU A 583 -21.89 16.98 -5.50
CA LEU A 583 -22.42 18.34 -5.52
C LEU A 583 -23.82 18.39 -6.17
N PRO A 584 -24.61 19.47 -5.90
CA PRO A 584 -25.85 19.73 -6.59
C PRO A 584 -25.70 19.69 -8.12
N GLY A 585 -26.72 19.24 -8.82
CA GLY A 585 -26.66 19.11 -10.27
C GLY A 585 -25.97 17.84 -10.76
N ARG A 586 -25.86 16.78 -9.96
CA ARG A 586 -25.30 15.47 -10.31
C ARG A 586 -23.82 15.51 -10.70
N TRP A 587 -23.01 16.25 -9.95
CA TRP A 587 -21.55 16.24 -10.08
C TRP A 587 -20.94 15.36 -8.98
N ASP A 588 -20.17 14.37 -9.37
CA ASP A 588 -19.28 13.64 -8.46
C ASP A 588 -17.89 14.28 -8.55
N VAL A 589 -17.33 14.71 -7.41
CA VAL A 589 -16.07 15.46 -7.34
C VAL A 589 -15.13 14.82 -6.32
N SER A 590 -13.87 14.65 -6.70
CA SER A 590 -12.77 14.29 -5.82
C SER A 590 -11.62 15.24 -6.05
N THR A 591 -11.13 15.89 -4.99
CA THR A 591 -10.03 16.85 -5.08
C THR A 591 -9.15 16.81 -3.85
N GLY A 592 -7.89 17.16 -4.03
CA GLY A 592 -6.95 17.24 -2.93
C GLY A 592 -5.73 18.11 -3.23
N TYR A 593 -5.16 18.64 -2.17
CA TYR A 593 -3.95 19.44 -2.18
C TYR A 593 -3.05 19.05 -1.03
N ALA A 594 -1.75 19.00 -1.26
CA ALA A 594 -0.74 18.86 -0.21
C ALA A 594 0.38 19.88 -0.39
N TRP A 595 0.78 20.48 0.72
CA TRP A 595 2.02 21.22 0.88
C TRP A 595 2.91 20.48 1.88
N LEU A 596 4.16 20.17 1.49
CA LEU A 596 5.11 19.40 2.29
C LEU A 596 6.47 20.13 2.38
N ASP A 597 6.97 20.34 3.60
CA ASP A 597 8.34 20.79 3.84
C ASP A 597 9.12 19.70 4.57
N GLY A 598 9.66 18.75 3.79
CA GLY A 598 10.47 17.63 4.27
C GLY A 598 11.96 17.97 4.28
N ARG A 599 12.66 17.62 5.37
CA ARG A 599 14.11 17.85 5.53
C ARG A 599 14.78 16.74 6.35
N MET A 600 16.00 16.38 5.94
CA MET A 600 16.95 15.70 6.82
C MET A 600 17.50 16.73 7.79
N THR A 601 16.94 16.83 8.99
CA THR A 601 17.31 17.88 9.96
C THR A 601 18.61 17.58 10.68
N LYS A 602 18.96 16.28 10.80
CA LYS A 602 20.22 15.80 11.37
C LYS A 602 20.71 14.58 10.60
N SER A 603 21.97 14.59 10.18
CA SER A 603 22.62 13.43 9.55
C SER A 603 24.13 13.60 9.55
N LEU A 604 24.84 12.50 9.84
CA LEU A 604 26.28 12.38 9.60
C LEU A 604 26.57 11.63 8.30
N ALA A 605 25.52 11.09 7.65
CA ALA A 605 25.69 10.35 6.40
C ALA A 605 26.09 11.27 5.26
N THR A 606 26.98 10.76 4.42
CA THR A 606 27.19 11.26 3.08
C THR A 606 26.56 10.31 2.07
N THR A 607 26.16 10.85 0.94
CA THR A 607 25.65 10.10 -0.21
C THR A 607 26.47 10.44 -1.44
N THR A 608 26.52 9.52 -2.39
CA THR A 608 27.20 9.73 -3.68
C THR A 608 26.15 9.82 -4.79
N SER A 609 26.48 10.52 -5.86
CA SER A 609 25.62 10.63 -7.04
C SER A 609 26.28 9.96 -8.23
N THR A 610 25.49 9.36 -9.09
CA THR A 610 25.93 8.89 -10.40
C THR A 610 26.36 10.04 -11.32
N GLN A 611 26.01 11.28 -10.97
CA GLN A 611 26.43 12.51 -11.66
C GLN A 611 27.77 13.04 -11.16
N LEU A 612 28.11 12.80 -9.90
CA LEU A 612 29.36 13.23 -9.24
C LEU A 612 29.90 12.08 -8.37
N PRO A 613 30.42 11.01 -8.96
CA PRO A 613 30.74 9.77 -8.25
C PRO A 613 31.88 9.90 -7.22
N THR A 614 32.71 10.92 -7.36
CA THR A 614 33.84 11.19 -6.45
C THR A 614 33.50 12.15 -5.31
N ALA A 615 32.31 12.78 -5.34
CA ALA A 615 31.91 13.74 -4.32
C ALA A 615 31.08 13.08 -3.21
N ALA A 616 31.51 13.28 -1.97
CA ALA A 616 30.74 12.94 -0.78
C ALA A 616 29.77 14.10 -0.48
N ILE A 617 28.47 13.87 -0.65
CA ILE A 617 27.43 14.89 -0.48
C ILE A 617 26.79 14.70 0.88
N ALA A 618 26.85 15.72 1.75
CA ALA A 618 26.19 15.67 3.05
C ALA A 618 24.68 15.54 2.91
N ALA A 619 24.08 14.58 3.62
CA ALA A 619 22.64 14.35 3.61
C ALA A 619 21.87 15.38 4.47
N GLN A 620 22.53 16.00 5.45
CA GLN A 620 21.90 17.00 6.32
C GLN A 620 21.42 18.22 5.53
N GLY A 621 20.21 18.70 5.82
CA GLY A 621 19.55 19.82 5.14
C GLY A 621 18.86 19.45 3.82
N LYS A 622 19.08 18.23 3.30
CA LYS A 622 18.51 17.78 2.03
C LYS A 622 17.02 17.48 2.13
N VAL A 623 16.32 17.68 1.01
CA VAL A 623 14.93 17.28 0.83
C VAL A 623 14.86 15.77 0.57
N PRO A 624 13.95 15.03 1.20
CA PRO A 624 13.75 13.60 0.89
C PRO A 624 13.43 13.38 -0.59
N ALA A 625 13.93 12.28 -1.14
CA ALA A 625 13.68 11.91 -2.54
C ALA A 625 12.19 11.84 -2.86
N LEU A 626 11.81 12.17 -4.09
CA LEU A 626 10.46 12.06 -4.64
C LEU A 626 9.38 12.81 -3.86
N THR A 627 9.75 13.77 -3.02
CA THR A 627 8.84 14.56 -2.19
C THR A 627 8.62 15.94 -2.82
N PRO A 628 7.52 16.14 -3.58
CA PRO A 628 7.19 17.46 -4.12
C PRO A 628 6.73 18.38 -2.98
N ARG A 629 7.11 19.66 -3.05
CA ARG A 629 6.63 20.64 -2.07
C ARG A 629 5.13 20.90 -2.19
N ASN A 630 4.60 20.87 -3.41
CA ASN A 630 3.17 21.04 -3.69
C ASN A 630 2.70 19.94 -4.63
N SER A 631 1.54 19.37 -4.36
CA SER A 631 0.81 18.50 -5.27
C SER A 631 -0.69 18.74 -5.14
N ALA A 632 -1.42 18.60 -6.24
CA ALA A 632 -2.86 18.77 -6.26
C ALA A 632 -3.50 17.87 -7.31
N PHE A 633 -4.72 17.47 -7.07
CA PHE A 633 -5.55 16.82 -8.07
C PHE A 633 -6.99 17.32 -7.98
N LEU A 634 -7.68 17.27 -9.09
CA LEU A 634 -9.12 17.45 -9.21
C LEU A 634 -9.64 16.43 -10.23
N TRP A 635 -10.67 15.72 -9.88
CA TRP A 635 -11.44 14.86 -10.77
C TRP A 635 -12.93 15.19 -10.60
N ALA A 636 -13.66 15.33 -11.68
CA ALA A 636 -15.08 15.59 -11.65
C ALA A 636 -15.80 14.81 -12.76
N MET A 637 -16.95 14.20 -12.42
CA MET A 637 -17.85 13.52 -13.34
C MET A 637 -19.22 14.17 -13.26
N LYS A 638 -19.83 14.43 -14.41
CA LYS A 638 -21.19 14.96 -14.56
C LYS A 638 -22.10 13.90 -15.14
N ASP A 639 -23.17 13.58 -14.44
CA ASP A 639 -24.26 12.81 -15.00
C ASP A 639 -25.18 13.74 -15.81
N LEU A 640 -25.26 13.51 -17.12
CA LEU A 640 -26.09 14.27 -18.06
C LEU A 640 -27.48 13.66 -18.23
N GLY A 641 -27.77 12.55 -17.57
CA GLY A 641 -28.98 11.76 -17.76
C GLY A 641 -28.89 10.84 -18.99
N HIS A 642 -29.94 10.06 -19.21
CA HIS A 642 -30.04 9.10 -20.32
C HIS A 642 -28.85 8.14 -20.43
N GLY A 643 -28.25 7.78 -19.28
CA GLY A 643 -27.11 6.89 -19.22
C GLY A 643 -25.74 7.52 -19.60
N LEU A 644 -25.70 8.83 -19.88
CA LEU A 644 -24.48 9.53 -20.29
C LEU A 644 -23.83 10.25 -19.11
N ARG A 645 -22.57 9.92 -18.81
CA ARG A 645 -21.72 10.63 -17.87
C ARG A 645 -20.44 11.10 -18.56
N VAL A 646 -20.01 12.32 -18.30
CA VAL A 646 -18.79 12.90 -18.84
C VAL A 646 -17.99 13.55 -17.73
N GLY A 647 -16.69 13.51 -17.86
CA GLY A 647 -15.83 14.12 -16.85
C GLY A 647 -14.38 14.19 -17.23
N GLY A 648 -13.58 14.61 -16.27
CA GLY A 648 -12.15 14.73 -16.45
C GLY A 648 -11.47 15.21 -15.19
N GLY A 649 -10.14 15.30 -15.27
CA GLY A 649 -9.33 15.68 -14.13
C GLY A 649 -8.05 16.37 -14.51
N VAL A 650 -7.47 16.98 -13.48
CA VAL A 650 -6.17 17.66 -13.50
C VAL A 650 -5.31 17.08 -12.40
N ASN A 651 -4.09 16.70 -12.74
CA ASN A 651 -3.07 16.31 -11.77
C ASN A 651 -1.87 17.24 -11.88
N TYR A 652 -1.52 17.89 -10.78
CA TYR A 652 -0.34 18.71 -10.63
C TYR A 652 0.63 18.11 -9.63
N VAL A 653 1.88 17.94 -10.03
CA VAL A 653 2.97 17.52 -9.15
C VAL A 653 4.12 18.50 -9.30
N GLY A 654 4.53 19.13 -8.21
CA GLY A 654 5.65 20.07 -8.18
C GLY A 654 6.99 19.43 -8.50
N ALA A 655 8.01 20.25 -8.72
CA ALA A 655 9.38 19.78 -8.89
C ALA A 655 9.85 19.01 -7.64
N ARG A 656 10.66 17.97 -7.84
CA ARG A 656 11.20 17.09 -6.78
C ARG A 656 12.53 16.48 -7.18
N PHE A 657 13.26 15.99 -6.21
CA PHE A 657 14.58 15.38 -6.45
C PHE A 657 14.47 13.88 -6.68
N THR A 658 15.35 13.33 -7.51
CA THR A 658 15.46 11.89 -7.79
C THR A 658 15.99 11.09 -6.60
N SER A 659 16.87 11.70 -5.82
CA SER A 659 17.53 11.07 -4.67
C SER A 659 17.80 12.07 -3.55
N LEU A 660 18.34 11.60 -2.44
CA LEU A 660 18.75 12.44 -1.30
C LEU A 660 19.97 13.33 -1.61
N THR A 661 20.65 13.13 -2.74
CA THR A 661 21.74 14.03 -3.18
C THR A 661 21.23 15.44 -3.50
N ASN A 662 19.97 15.56 -3.94
CA ASN A 662 19.33 16.75 -4.46
C ASN A 662 20.05 17.36 -5.69
N LEU A 663 20.82 16.57 -6.42
CA LEU A 663 21.54 17.03 -7.61
C LEU A 663 20.71 16.96 -8.88
N VAL A 664 19.81 15.98 -8.99
CA VAL A 664 18.96 15.81 -10.16
C VAL A 664 17.52 16.15 -9.82
N THR A 665 16.95 17.07 -10.59
CA THR A 665 15.58 17.53 -10.42
C THR A 665 14.67 16.93 -11.48
N LEU A 666 13.60 16.30 -11.07
CA LEU A 666 12.43 16.01 -11.90
C LEU A 666 11.59 17.28 -12.01
N PRO A 667 11.39 17.84 -13.21
CA PRO A 667 10.54 19.02 -13.39
C PRO A 667 9.11 18.76 -12.91
N GLY A 668 8.46 19.79 -12.38
CA GLY A 668 7.02 19.74 -12.10
C GLY A 668 6.20 19.59 -13.37
N TYR A 669 5.02 19.00 -13.26
CA TYR A 669 4.12 18.80 -14.39
C TYR A 669 2.65 18.94 -14.01
N THR A 670 1.84 19.20 -15.04
CA THR A 670 0.39 19.10 -14.97
C THR A 670 -0.08 18.22 -16.11
N THR A 671 -0.92 17.20 -15.80
CA THR A 671 -1.60 16.35 -16.77
C THR A 671 -3.11 16.58 -16.71
N LEU A 672 -3.76 16.40 -17.85
CA LEU A 672 -5.21 16.47 -18.00
C LEU A 672 -5.69 15.08 -18.42
N ASP A 673 -6.76 14.60 -17.79
CA ASP A 673 -7.41 13.35 -18.13
C ASP A 673 -8.89 13.62 -18.46
N ALA A 674 -9.51 12.79 -19.29
CA ALA A 674 -10.93 12.89 -19.65
C ALA A 674 -11.59 11.52 -19.63
N ALA A 675 -12.88 11.49 -19.34
CA ALA A 675 -13.69 10.27 -19.36
C ALA A 675 -15.08 10.53 -19.96
N LEU A 676 -15.58 9.52 -20.66
CA LEU A 676 -16.95 9.44 -21.12
C LEU A 676 -17.47 8.03 -20.80
N GLN A 677 -18.64 7.95 -20.21
CA GLN A 677 -19.32 6.69 -19.91
C GLN A 677 -20.72 6.75 -20.51
N TYR A 678 -21.13 5.66 -21.16
CA TYR A 678 -22.46 5.53 -21.70
C TYR A 678 -23.05 4.17 -21.33
N THR A 679 -24.18 4.21 -20.62
CA THR A 679 -24.95 3.04 -20.20
C THR A 679 -26.12 2.81 -21.13
N LEU A 680 -26.20 1.63 -21.76
CA LEU A 680 -27.28 1.21 -22.64
C LEU A 680 -27.84 -0.15 -22.16
N GLY A 681 -28.91 -0.14 -21.41
CA GLY A 681 -29.47 -1.34 -20.79
C GLY A 681 -28.47 -1.96 -19.82
N GLN A 682 -28.08 -3.19 -20.07
CA GLN A 682 -27.07 -3.92 -19.25
C GLN A 682 -25.60 -3.65 -19.65
N TRP A 683 -25.39 -2.83 -20.69
CA TRP A 683 -24.06 -2.55 -21.23
C TRP A 683 -23.59 -1.16 -20.85
N ASP A 684 -22.33 -1.07 -20.44
CA ASP A 684 -21.61 0.20 -20.28
C ASP A 684 -20.44 0.27 -21.27
N VAL A 685 -20.26 1.42 -21.86
CA VAL A 685 -19.08 1.76 -22.66
C VAL A 685 -18.36 2.90 -21.98
N ASP A 686 -17.14 2.64 -21.53
CA ASP A 686 -16.28 3.63 -20.88
C ASP A 686 -15.12 4.00 -21.83
N VAL A 687 -14.91 5.29 -22.05
CA VAL A 687 -13.77 5.83 -22.78
C VAL A 687 -12.96 6.69 -21.83
N ASN A 688 -11.72 6.29 -21.56
CA ASN A 688 -10.80 7.04 -20.72
C ASN A 688 -9.61 7.54 -21.55
N ILE A 689 -9.28 8.82 -21.42
CA ILE A 689 -8.13 9.46 -22.06
C ILE A 689 -7.21 9.98 -20.98
N LYS A 690 -6.04 9.39 -20.82
CA LYS A 690 -5.00 9.84 -19.89
C LYS A 690 -4.01 10.76 -20.62
N ASN A 691 -3.52 11.80 -19.93
CA ASN A 691 -2.62 12.80 -20.49
C ASN A 691 -3.13 13.40 -21.82
N LEU A 692 -4.37 13.93 -21.80
CA LEU A 692 -5.08 14.46 -22.97
C LEU A 692 -4.25 15.46 -23.78
N ALA A 693 -3.46 16.32 -23.09
CA ALA A 693 -2.60 17.31 -23.70
C ALA A 693 -1.28 16.74 -24.27
N ASN A 694 -1.06 15.43 -24.19
CA ASN A 694 0.16 14.73 -24.60
C ASN A 694 1.44 15.38 -24.03
N ARG A 695 1.40 15.79 -22.76
CA ARG A 695 2.52 16.44 -22.07
C ARG A 695 3.67 15.44 -21.86
N LYS A 696 4.90 15.84 -22.18
CA LYS A 696 6.10 15.11 -21.77
C LYS A 696 6.38 15.41 -20.29
N TYR A 697 6.50 14.40 -19.45
CA TYR A 697 6.75 14.51 -18.02
C TYR A 697 7.49 13.28 -17.50
N TYR A 698 7.92 13.35 -16.23
CA TYR A 698 8.60 12.24 -15.56
C TYR A 698 7.79 11.89 -14.31
N VAL A 699 7.25 10.67 -14.29
CA VAL A 699 6.31 10.25 -13.26
C VAL A 699 7.01 9.94 -11.94
N SER A 700 8.22 9.37 -12.00
CA SER A 700 8.94 8.88 -10.82
C SER A 700 10.43 8.74 -11.07
N ALA A 701 11.15 8.34 -10.01
CA ALA A 701 12.50 7.81 -10.04
C ALA A 701 12.63 6.70 -8.98
N HIS A 702 13.79 6.04 -8.90
CA HIS A 702 14.03 4.99 -7.91
C HIS A 702 14.11 5.52 -6.48
N GLY A 703 14.52 6.76 -6.28
CA GLY A 703 14.66 7.40 -4.96
C GLY A 703 16.05 7.29 -4.33
N SER A 704 16.90 6.38 -4.81
CA SER A 704 18.28 6.20 -4.32
C SER A 704 19.36 6.35 -5.38
N ASN A 705 18.97 6.45 -6.66
CA ASN A 705 19.90 6.58 -7.79
C ASN A 705 19.42 7.68 -8.73
N ASP A 706 20.31 8.56 -9.16
CA ASP A 706 19.99 9.71 -10.00
C ASP A 706 19.75 9.35 -11.47
N ASN A 707 20.10 8.14 -11.90
CA ASN A 707 20.01 7.65 -13.29
C ASN A 707 18.85 6.68 -13.54
N LEU A 708 17.90 6.57 -12.62
CA LEU A 708 16.77 5.65 -12.73
C LEU A 708 15.47 6.45 -12.70
N ILE A 709 15.15 7.10 -13.84
CA ILE A 709 14.05 8.06 -13.96
C ILE A 709 13.01 7.51 -14.91
N LEU A 710 11.77 7.34 -14.47
CA LEU A 710 10.67 6.84 -15.29
C LEU A 710 9.97 7.99 -16.02
N PRO A 711 10.02 8.05 -17.38
CA PRO A 711 9.18 8.95 -18.16
C PRO A 711 7.70 8.64 -17.95
N GLY A 712 6.86 9.66 -18.02
CA GLY A 712 5.41 9.49 -17.98
C GLY A 712 4.83 9.04 -19.32
N SER A 713 3.67 8.38 -19.27
CA SER A 713 2.96 7.94 -20.47
C SER A 713 2.58 9.13 -21.36
N PRO A 714 2.79 9.05 -22.68
CA PRO A 714 2.13 9.92 -23.63
C PRO A 714 0.61 9.82 -23.51
N ARG A 715 -0.13 10.58 -24.32
CA ARG A 715 -1.59 10.43 -24.37
C ARG A 715 -1.98 8.99 -24.67
N ALA A 716 -2.82 8.43 -23.81
CA ALA A 716 -3.31 7.07 -23.95
C ALA A 716 -4.83 7.05 -23.90
N VAL A 717 -5.43 6.31 -24.83
CA VAL A 717 -6.88 6.08 -24.91
C VAL A 717 -7.15 4.64 -24.54
N GLN A 718 -8.16 4.44 -23.70
CA GLN A 718 -8.68 3.13 -23.34
C GLN A 718 -10.19 3.12 -23.55
N VAL A 719 -10.71 2.06 -24.16
CA VAL A 719 -12.13 1.79 -24.28
C VAL A 719 -12.42 0.50 -23.51
N THR A 720 -13.42 0.53 -22.65
CA THR A 720 -13.86 -0.65 -21.89
C THR A 720 -15.34 -0.89 -22.17
N LEU A 721 -15.65 -2.07 -22.67
CA LEU A 721 -17.03 -2.58 -22.77
C LEU A 721 -17.28 -3.43 -21.54
N ARG A 722 -18.40 -3.17 -20.87
CA ARG A 722 -18.81 -3.89 -19.65
C ARG A 722 -20.26 -4.33 -19.77
N THR A 723 -20.55 -5.51 -19.25
CA THR A 723 -21.94 -6.00 -19.10
C THR A 723 -22.23 -6.36 -17.65
N ARG A 724 -23.47 -6.12 -17.23
CA ARG A 724 -23.96 -6.51 -15.89
C ARG A 724 -25.15 -7.46 -16.04
N PHE A 725 -25.27 -8.41 -15.15
CA PHE A 725 -26.34 -9.41 -15.16
C PHE A 725 -26.67 -9.89 -13.74
#